data_3cd6a758fdf830eefba4a9ec385a277c
#
_entry.id   3cd6a758fdf830eefba4a9ec385a277c
#
_cell.length_a   1.000
_cell.length_b   1.000
_cell.length_c   1.000
_cell.angle_alpha   90.00
_cell.angle_beta   90.00
_cell.angle_gamma   90.00
#
_symmetry.space_group_name_H-M   'P 1'
#
loop_
_entity.id
_entity.type
_entity.pdbx_description
1 polymer ?
#
loop_
_entity_poly.entity_id
_entity_poly.type
_entity_poly.pdbx_seq_one_letter_code
_entity_poly.pdbx_strand_id
1 'polypeptide(L)'
;QGKIAGVQVINSGKAGADPEIRVRGTNSINGYKPLYVVDGLFNDNINFLNPQDIESMEILKDPSSLAIFGVRGANGVIIITTKKAKEGQTRVNINGSFGFKRVTDKIAMVDAAGFKELYNEQLRNEGNPEFDFTPWTGNTDWQDEIFQTGFITNNNVSITGASARHSFYLGAGYAYEQGNIKHEKYSKVTLNISNDYKVTDNFKVGFQFNGARILPADTKSVATALRAAPVAPVYNAEYGLYTTLPGFQKAQMNNPMVDVDLKANTTRAENYRASGNVYGQWDFLKNFQFKVMYSMDYASNSSRTYTPVINVFDSSVEGNVVTLGNGKTGVKQSKETEAKVQSDYLLTYTNTWGDHSLTATAGFTTYYNKLEMLGGERTQGVGLVIPDNPDKWYISIGDAATATNESKQWERSTVSMLGRVLYNYKGRYLFNGSFRRDGSSAFSYTGNQWQNFYSVGAGWLMSEEEFMKDITWLDMLKLKGSWGTLGNQNLDKAYPAEPLLTNAYSAVFGKPSAIYPGYQLSYLPNPRLRWEKVEAWEAGAEANFFRNRLHFEGVYYKKTTKDLLAEVPGISGTVPGIGNLGSIENKGVELAIDWRDRIGDWGYSAGFNLTTIKNKVLSLVQEGYSIIAGDKSQSYTMAGYPIGYFYGYKVE
;
A
#
# COMPACT_ATOMS: atom_id res chain seq x y z
N GLN A 1 -6.29 -8.45 -11.35
CA GLN A 1 -5.81 -9.68 -10.68
C GLN A 1 -5.48 -10.74 -11.72
N GLY A 2 -4.44 -11.58 -11.50
CA GLY A 2 -4.12 -12.74 -12.33
C GLY A 2 -3.57 -12.48 -13.74
N LYS A 3 -3.25 -11.23 -14.11
CA LYS A 3 -2.78 -10.90 -15.46
C LYS A 3 -1.25 -10.92 -15.63
N ILE A 4 -0.50 -10.87 -14.56
CA ILE A 4 0.97 -10.78 -14.59
C ILE A 4 1.53 -11.84 -13.64
N ALA A 5 2.38 -12.73 -14.16
CA ALA A 5 3.06 -13.73 -13.36
C ALA A 5 3.96 -13.07 -12.29
N GLY A 6 4.00 -13.64 -11.08
CA GLY A 6 4.76 -13.11 -9.95
C GLY A 6 4.13 -11.93 -9.21
N VAL A 7 2.94 -11.48 -9.61
CA VAL A 7 2.24 -10.34 -9.00
C VAL A 7 0.90 -10.76 -8.41
N GLN A 8 0.79 -10.64 -7.11
CA GLN A 8 -0.46 -10.84 -6.39
C GLN A 8 -1.12 -9.50 -6.11
N VAL A 9 -2.39 -9.38 -6.48
CA VAL A 9 -3.21 -8.17 -6.26
C VAL A 9 -4.43 -8.56 -5.41
N ILE A 10 -4.54 -7.99 -4.23
CA ILE A 10 -5.63 -8.25 -3.29
C ILE A 10 -6.43 -6.96 -3.17
N ASN A 11 -7.71 -7.02 -3.53
CA ASN A 11 -8.62 -5.90 -3.36
C ASN A 11 -9.43 -6.10 -2.07
N SER A 12 -9.40 -5.11 -1.18
CA SER A 12 -10.16 -5.14 0.07
C SER A 12 -11.67 -4.97 -0.13
N GLY A 13 -12.12 -4.54 -1.32
CA GLY A 13 -13.52 -4.21 -1.60
C GLY A 13 -14.02 -2.91 -0.99
N LYS A 14 -13.22 -2.21 -0.18
CA LYS A 14 -13.57 -0.89 0.38
C LYS A 14 -13.58 0.17 -0.72
N ALA A 15 -14.51 1.13 -0.63
CA ALA A 15 -14.61 2.20 -1.62
C ALA A 15 -13.36 3.09 -1.62
N GLY A 16 -12.76 3.28 -2.80
CA GLY A 16 -11.57 4.10 -3.00
C GLY A 16 -10.28 3.57 -2.38
N ALA A 17 -10.26 2.34 -1.83
CA ALA A 17 -9.05 1.77 -1.28
C ALA A 17 -8.09 1.30 -2.38
N ASP A 18 -6.79 1.56 -2.18
CA ASP A 18 -5.76 1.01 -3.04
C ASP A 18 -5.69 -0.52 -2.88
N PRO A 19 -5.49 -1.27 -3.98
CA PRO A 19 -5.26 -2.70 -3.88
C PRO A 19 -3.92 -2.98 -3.21
N GLU A 20 -3.86 -4.03 -2.42
CA GLU A 20 -2.60 -4.55 -1.91
C GLU A 20 -1.87 -5.32 -3.00
N ILE A 21 -0.66 -4.86 -3.34
CA ILE A 21 0.16 -5.49 -4.37
C ILE A 21 1.40 -6.11 -3.72
N ARG A 22 1.65 -7.39 -4.03
CA ARG A 22 2.85 -8.12 -3.62
C ARG A 22 3.55 -8.66 -4.85
N VAL A 23 4.86 -8.44 -4.92
CA VAL A 23 5.71 -8.94 -6.01
C VAL A 23 6.60 -10.05 -5.47
N ARG A 24 6.40 -11.29 -5.99
CA ARG A 24 7.16 -12.49 -5.57
C ARG A 24 7.09 -12.77 -4.06
N GLY A 25 5.90 -12.56 -3.47
CA GLY A 25 5.61 -12.85 -2.06
C GLY A 25 6.02 -11.76 -1.07
N THR A 26 5.97 -12.09 0.22
CA THR A 26 6.31 -11.19 1.33
C THR A 26 7.80 -11.34 1.67
N ASN A 27 8.56 -10.27 1.51
CA ASN A 27 10.02 -10.29 1.65
C ASN A 27 10.51 -9.72 2.99
N SER A 28 9.65 -8.99 3.70
CA SER A 28 9.98 -8.36 4.98
C SER A 28 8.75 -8.34 5.89
N ILE A 29 8.98 -8.27 7.18
CA ILE A 29 7.93 -8.14 8.20
C ILE A 29 7.41 -6.69 8.22
N ASN A 30 8.29 -5.70 8.05
CA ASN A 30 7.96 -4.27 8.11
C ASN A 30 7.72 -3.63 6.74
N GLY A 31 7.03 -4.32 5.85
CA GLY A 31 6.62 -3.74 4.59
C GLY A 31 6.90 -4.64 3.39
N TYR A 32 5.87 -4.83 2.61
CA TYR A 32 5.85 -5.67 1.41
C TYR A 32 5.44 -4.90 0.16
N LYS A 33 5.02 -3.63 0.32
CA LYS A 33 4.52 -2.82 -0.80
C LYS A 33 5.63 -2.51 -1.79
N PRO A 34 5.39 -2.62 -3.10
CA PRO A 34 6.32 -2.19 -4.12
C PRO A 34 6.48 -0.66 -4.12
N LEU A 35 7.59 -0.19 -4.65
CA LEU A 35 7.79 1.22 -4.95
C LEU A 35 7.03 1.57 -6.23
N TYR A 36 6.24 2.63 -6.22
CA TYR A 36 5.71 3.23 -7.43
C TYR A 36 6.64 4.35 -7.91
N VAL A 37 6.98 4.33 -9.18
CA VAL A 37 7.76 5.38 -9.84
C VAL A 37 6.89 6.02 -10.90
N VAL A 38 6.31 7.17 -10.58
CA VAL A 38 5.43 7.91 -11.48
C VAL A 38 6.24 9.01 -12.16
N ASP A 39 6.48 8.86 -13.47
CA ASP A 39 7.24 9.80 -14.27
C ASP A 39 8.62 10.16 -13.66
N GLY A 40 9.24 9.19 -12.97
CA GLY A 40 10.53 9.32 -12.31
C GLY A 40 10.46 9.63 -10.81
N LEU A 41 9.35 10.13 -10.27
CA LEU A 41 9.19 10.42 -8.85
C LEU A 41 8.77 9.18 -8.04
N PHE A 42 9.42 8.97 -6.90
CA PHE A 42 9.13 7.88 -5.97
C PHE A 42 7.87 8.14 -5.14
N ASN A 43 6.92 7.21 -5.21
CA ASN A 43 5.64 7.28 -4.55
C ASN A 43 5.33 5.98 -3.78
N ASP A 44 4.55 6.09 -2.69
CA ASP A 44 4.10 4.95 -1.90
C ASP A 44 2.72 4.43 -2.35
N ASN A 45 1.97 5.22 -3.12
CA ASN A 45 0.69 4.88 -3.74
C ASN A 45 0.42 5.74 -4.98
N ILE A 46 -0.61 5.37 -5.74
CA ILE A 46 -1.01 6.04 -6.99
C ILE A 46 -2.46 6.52 -6.96
N ASN A 47 -3.04 6.67 -5.79
CA ASN A 47 -4.44 7.04 -5.62
C ASN A 47 -4.80 8.43 -6.21
N PHE A 48 -3.79 9.27 -6.43
CA PHE A 48 -3.93 10.60 -7.05
C PHE A 48 -4.03 10.56 -8.58
N LEU A 49 -3.71 9.44 -9.23
CA LEU A 49 -3.79 9.31 -10.68
C LEU A 49 -5.18 8.85 -11.13
N ASN A 50 -5.60 9.31 -12.32
CA ASN A 50 -6.67 8.66 -13.04
C ASN A 50 -6.07 7.52 -13.89
N PRO A 51 -6.58 6.28 -13.83
CA PRO A 51 -6.10 5.19 -14.67
C PRO A 51 -6.14 5.50 -16.18
N GLN A 52 -7.05 6.36 -16.62
CA GLN A 52 -7.17 6.79 -18.02
C GLN A 52 -6.02 7.69 -18.48
N ASP A 53 -5.26 8.30 -17.54
CA ASP A 53 -4.10 9.13 -17.84
C ASP A 53 -2.79 8.32 -17.88
N ILE A 54 -2.84 7.02 -17.62
CA ILE A 54 -1.67 6.13 -17.66
C ILE A 54 -1.45 5.67 -19.10
N GLU A 55 -0.24 5.86 -19.63
CA GLU A 55 0.22 5.34 -20.94
C GLU A 55 0.73 3.90 -20.78
N SER A 56 1.62 3.65 -19.80
CA SER A 56 2.16 2.33 -19.52
C SER A 56 2.36 2.08 -18.03
N MET A 57 2.28 0.81 -17.66
CA MET A 57 2.63 0.32 -16.33
C MET A 57 3.55 -0.89 -16.49
N GLU A 58 4.77 -0.77 -15.99
CA GLU A 58 5.79 -1.81 -16.05
C GLU A 58 6.15 -2.28 -14.66
N ILE A 59 6.23 -3.59 -14.46
CA ILE A 59 6.56 -4.17 -13.16
C ILE A 59 7.92 -4.82 -13.24
N LEU A 60 8.89 -4.20 -12.58
CA LEU A 60 10.24 -4.71 -12.46
C LEU A 60 10.31 -5.72 -11.32
N LYS A 61 10.80 -6.90 -11.63
CA LYS A 61 10.90 -8.03 -10.68
C LYS A 61 12.32 -8.57 -10.56
N ASP A 62 13.11 -8.45 -11.63
CA ASP A 62 14.46 -8.99 -11.70
C ASP A 62 15.48 -8.12 -10.93
N PRO A 63 16.48 -8.74 -10.27
CA PRO A 63 17.45 -8.04 -9.43
C PRO A 63 18.24 -6.96 -10.18
N SER A 64 18.55 -7.17 -11.45
CA SER A 64 19.38 -6.26 -12.23
C SER A 64 18.65 -4.96 -12.62
N SER A 65 17.35 -5.03 -12.87
CA SER A 65 16.50 -3.87 -13.13
C SER A 65 16.16 -3.11 -11.84
N LEU A 66 15.95 -3.84 -10.73
CA LEU A 66 15.61 -3.25 -9.44
C LEU A 66 16.76 -2.45 -8.80
N ALA A 67 18.00 -2.82 -9.09
CA ALA A 67 19.17 -2.23 -8.42
C ALA A 67 19.32 -0.72 -8.62
N ILE A 68 18.82 -0.15 -9.72
CA ILE A 68 18.85 1.29 -9.94
C ILE A 68 17.93 2.08 -8.98
N PHE A 69 16.94 1.41 -8.37
CA PHE A 69 16.02 2.00 -7.39
C PHE A 69 16.49 1.80 -5.95
N GLY A 70 17.60 1.08 -5.75
CA GLY A 70 18.31 0.95 -4.49
C GLY A 70 17.44 0.44 -3.34
N VAL A 71 17.53 1.16 -2.23
CA VAL A 71 16.88 0.79 -0.94
C VAL A 71 15.36 0.75 -0.96
N ARG A 72 14.73 1.30 -1.96
CA ARG A 72 13.26 1.29 -2.10
C ARG A 72 12.77 0.21 -3.07
N GLY A 73 13.67 -0.39 -3.87
CA GLY A 73 13.34 -1.37 -4.90
C GLY A 73 13.16 -2.81 -4.40
N ALA A 74 13.50 -3.10 -3.15
CA ALA A 74 13.57 -4.48 -2.62
C ALA A 74 12.25 -5.29 -2.75
N ASN A 75 11.10 -4.64 -2.69
CA ASN A 75 9.79 -5.29 -2.79
C ASN A 75 9.20 -5.28 -4.22
N GLY A 76 10.03 -4.94 -5.23
CA GLY A 76 9.61 -4.71 -6.60
C GLY A 76 9.34 -3.23 -6.89
N VAL A 77 9.36 -2.88 -8.16
CA VAL A 77 9.11 -1.51 -8.63
C VAL A 77 8.04 -1.52 -9.70
N ILE A 78 7.08 -0.63 -9.58
CA ILE A 78 6.04 -0.39 -10.58
C ILE A 78 6.31 0.97 -11.19
N ILE A 79 6.79 0.96 -12.44
CA ILE A 79 7.01 2.18 -13.21
C ILE A 79 5.71 2.55 -13.89
N ILE A 80 5.28 3.78 -13.69
CA ILE A 80 4.09 4.34 -14.33
C ILE A 80 4.51 5.53 -15.15
N THR A 81 4.20 5.47 -16.44
CA THR A 81 4.38 6.58 -17.37
C THR A 81 3.01 7.17 -17.69
N THR A 82 2.84 8.46 -17.42
CA THR A 82 1.60 9.16 -17.78
C THR A 82 1.60 9.52 -19.27
N LYS A 83 0.41 9.69 -19.82
CA LYS A 83 0.21 10.01 -21.23
C LYS A 83 0.89 11.31 -21.61
N LYS A 84 1.56 11.30 -22.76
CA LYS A 84 2.15 12.45 -23.43
C LYS A 84 1.61 12.54 -24.85
N ALA A 85 1.62 13.71 -25.43
CA ALA A 85 1.26 13.87 -26.83
C ALA A 85 2.32 13.24 -27.73
N LYS A 86 1.87 12.53 -28.77
CA LYS A 86 2.68 12.08 -29.92
C LYS A 86 2.52 13.08 -31.05
N GLU A 87 3.51 13.22 -31.92
CA GLU A 87 3.43 14.11 -33.08
C GLU A 87 2.15 13.89 -33.87
N GLY A 88 1.49 15.00 -34.24
CA GLY A 88 0.26 14.95 -35.01
C GLY A 88 -0.73 16.04 -34.62
N GLN A 89 -1.96 15.89 -35.07
CA GLN A 89 -3.04 16.84 -34.82
C GLN A 89 -3.47 16.82 -33.34
N THR A 90 -3.95 17.98 -32.90
CA THR A 90 -4.62 18.09 -31.59
C THR A 90 -5.82 17.14 -31.53
N ARG A 91 -5.88 16.32 -30.48
CA ARG A 91 -6.98 15.35 -30.27
C ARG A 91 -7.63 15.60 -28.93
N VAL A 92 -8.95 15.52 -28.92
CA VAL A 92 -9.77 15.48 -27.71
C VAL A 92 -10.26 14.05 -27.52
N ASN A 93 -10.02 13.49 -26.33
CA ASN A 93 -10.52 12.17 -25.97
C ASN A 93 -11.46 12.30 -24.78
N ILE A 94 -12.62 11.68 -24.89
CA ILE A 94 -13.62 11.60 -23.84
C ILE A 94 -13.83 10.12 -23.53
N ASN A 95 -13.60 9.73 -22.30
CA ASN A 95 -13.80 8.37 -21.83
C ASN A 95 -14.75 8.40 -20.63
N GLY A 96 -15.76 7.57 -20.65
CA GLY A 96 -16.69 7.37 -19.56
C GLY A 96 -16.92 5.89 -19.30
N SER A 97 -16.96 5.51 -18.05
CA SER A 97 -17.36 4.16 -17.64
C SER A 97 -18.28 4.24 -16.43
N PHE A 98 -19.23 3.34 -16.38
CA PHE A 98 -20.10 3.16 -15.23
C PHE A 98 -20.34 1.66 -15.02
N GLY A 99 -20.69 1.31 -13.81
CA GLY A 99 -20.95 -0.08 -13.44
C GLY A 99 -21.50 -0.20 -12.04
N PHE A 100 -21.77 -1.44 -11.69
CA PHE A 100 -22.18 -1.81 -10.34
C PHE A 100 -21.19 -2.79 -9.73
N LYS A 101 -20.98 -2.68 -8.44
CA LYS A 101 -20.19 -3.65 -7.68
C LYS A 101 -21.02 -4.22 -6.55
N ARG A 102 -20.82 -5.50 -6.28
CA ARG A 102 -21.46 -6.20 -5.17
C ARG A 102 -20.48 -7.18 -4.54
N VAL A 103 -20.77 -7.58 -3.31
CA VAL A 103 -20.06 -8.69 -2.68
C VAL A 103 -20.39 -9.95 -3.47
N THR A 104 -19.35 -10.66 -3.93
CA THR A 104 -19.51 -11.85 -4.78
C THR A 104 -19.81 -13.07 -3.96
N ASP A 105 -19.26 -13.12 -2.74
CA ASP A 105 -19.43 -14.27 -1.84
C ASP A 105 -19.46 -13.77 -0.39
N LYS A 106 -20.36 -14.35 0.41
CA LYS A 106 -20.53 -14.07 1.83
C LYS A 106 -20.05 -15.27 2.63
N ILE A 107 -19.57 -15.01 3.83
CA ILE A 107 -19.22 -16.10 4.75
C ILE A 107 -20.50 -16.74 5.26
N ALA A 108 -20.67 -18.05 5.04
CA ALA A 108 -21.80 -18.77 5.58
C ALA A 108 -21.73 -18.77 7.12
N MET A 109 -22.75 -18.24 7.75
CA MET A 109 -22.90 -18.17 9.21
C MET A 109 -24.08 -19.04 9.65
N VAL A 110 -24.01 -19.48 10.88
CA VAL A 110 -25.16 -20.18 11.48
C VAL A 110 -26.33 -19.21 11.72
N ASP A 111 -27.54 -19.70 11.56
CA ASP A 111 -28.77 -18.97 11.90
C ASP A 111 -29.00 -18.91 13.43
N ALA A 112 -30.08 -18.24 13.84
CA ALA A 112 -30.39 -18.10 15.25
C ALA A 112 -30.62 -19.43 15.97
N ALA A 113 -31.18 -20.42 15.29
CA ALA A 113 -31.44 -21.74 15.88
C ALA A 113 -30.13 -22.49 16.14
N GLY A 114 -29.29 -22.62 15.14
CA GLY A 114 -27.95 -23.22 15.27
C GLY A 114 -27.06 -22.49 16.27
N PHE A 115 -27.13 -21.14 16.30
CA PHE A 115 -26.36 -20.35 17.27
C PHE A 115 -26.79 -20.66 18.72
N LYS A 116 -28.08 -20.70 19.01
CA LYS A 116 -28.61 -21.01 20.35
C LYS A 116 -28.17 -22.40 20.83
N GLU A 117 -28.22 -23.39 19.95
CA GLU A 117 -27.77 -24.75 20.26
C GLU A 117 -26.27 -24.78 20.56
N LEU A 118 -25.43 -24.28 19.65
CA LEU A 118 -23.98 -24.28 19.84
C LEU A 118 -23.53 -23.49 21.07
N TYR A 119 -24.14 -22.34 21.35
CA TYR A 119 -23.79 -21.53 22.52
C TYR A 119 -24.19 -22.24 23.83
N ASN A 120 -25.37 -22.81 23.91
CA ASN A 120 -25.80 -23.55 25.10
C ASN A 120 -25.03 -24.87 25.27
N GLU A 121 -24.63 -25.53 24.17
CA GLU A 121 -23.74 -26.69 24.23
C GLU A 121 -22.37 -26.30 24.81
N GLN A 122 -21.81 -25.19 24.38
CA GLN A 122 -20.58 -24.66 24.98
C GLN A 122 -20.72 -24.44 26.49
N LEU A 123 -21.80 -23.79 26.92
CA LEU A 123 -22.04 -23.52 28.33
C LEU A 123 -22.20 -24.85 29.13
N ARG A 124 -22.93 -25.84 28.59
CA ARG A 124 -23.02 -27.17 29.20
C ARG A 124 -21.65 -27.84 29.35
N ASN A 125 -20.83 -27.79 28.32
CA ASN A 125 -19.49 -28.37 28.34
C ASN A 125 -18.56 -27.70 29.36
N GLU A 126 -18.79 -26.41 29.62
CA GLU A 126 -18.07 -25.63 30.65
C GLU A 126 -18.67 -25.81 32.07
N GLY A 127 -19.77 -26.53 32.21
CA GLY A 127 -20.48 -26.71 33.49
C GLY A 127 -21.31 -25.47 33.91
N ASN A 128 -21.58 -24.58 32.98
CA ASN A 128 -22.40 -23.39 33.21
C ASN A 128 -23.87 -23.62 32.89
N PRO A 129 -24.83 -22.90 33.50
CA PRO A 129 -26.24 -22.94 33.12
C PRO A 129 -26.43 -22.41 31.70
N GLU A 130 -27.42 -22.95 31.00
CA GLU A 130 -27.79 -22.48 29.67
C GLU A 130 -28.24 -21.01 29.71
N PHE A 131 -27.97 -20.30 28.63
CA PHE A 131 -28.41 -18.92 28.47
C PHE A 131 -29.89 -18.88 28.06
N ASP A 132 -30.64 -18.00 28.72
CA ASP A 132 -32.05 -17.78 28.37
C ASP A 132 -32.16 -16.90 27.12
N PHE A 133 -32.49 -17.52 26.00
CA PHE A 133 -32.73 -16.85 24.73
C PHE A 133 -34.18 -16.38 24.53
N THR A 134 -35.08 -16.52 25.52
CA THR A 134 -36.50 -16.13 25.39
C THR A 134 -36.68 -14.67 24.95
N PRO A 135 -35.92 -13.67 25.46
CA PRO A 135 -36.02 -12.28 25.02
C PRO A 135 -35.44 -12.04 23.60
N TRP A 136 -34.71 -13.02 23.05
CA TRP A 136 -33.95 -12.87 21.82
C TRP A 136 -34.64 -13.59 20.67
N THR A 137 -35.53 -12.88 19.97
CA THR A 137 -36.40 -13.43 18.93
C THR A 137 -35.93 -13.19 17.50
N GLY A 138 -34.78 -12.53 17.32
CA GLY A 138 -34.20 -12.25 16.01
C GLY A 138 -33.71 -13.53 15.32
N ASN A 139 -33.60 -13.45 14.00
CA ASN A 139 -32.85 -14.35 13.12
C ASN A 139 -32.20 -13.52 12.02
N THR A 140 -31.18 -12.78 12.41
CA THR A 140 -30.60 -11.70 11.60
C THR A 140 -29.37 -12.17 10.86
N ASP A 141 -29.38 -12.10 9.54
CA ASP A 141 -28.17 -12.13 8.73
C ASP A 141 -27.54 -10.71 8.70
N TRP A 142 -26.57 -10.50 9.58
CA TRP A 142 -25.90 -9.21 9.71
C TRP A 142 -25.14 -8.80 8.46
N GLN A 143 -24.71 -9.75 7.61
CA GLN A 143 -24.06 -9.42 6.34
C GLN A 143 -25.07 -8.82 5.36
N ASP A 144 -26.30 -9.34 5.30
CA ASP A 144 -27.37 -8.78 4.48
C ASP A 144 -27.78 -7.38 4.95
N GLU A 145 -27.78 -7.17 6.26
CA GLU A 145 -28.11 -5.85 6.82
C GLU A 145 -27.13 -4.76 6.46
N ILE A 146 -25.82 -5.06 6.42
CA ILE A 146 -24.80 -4.05 6.17
C ILE A 146 -24.46 -3.86 4.69
N PHE A 147 -24.65 -4.89 3.85
CA PHE A 147 -24.22 -4.84 2.46
C PHE A 147 -25.25 -4.19 1.52
N GLN A 148 -24.73 -3.61 0.46
CA GLN A 148 -25.49 -3.05 -0.67
C GLN A 148 -24.77 -3.28 -1.99
N THR A 149 -25.51 -3.10 -3.09
CA THR A 149 -24.92 -2.98 -4.43
C THR A 149 -24.51 -1.52 -4.64
N GLY A 150 -23.22 -1.28 -4.86
CA GLY A 150 -22.65 0.04 -5.06
C GLY A 150 -22.62 0.42 -6.55
N PHE A 151 -22.81 1.72 -6.85
CA PHE A 151 -22.60 2.30 -8.16
C PHE A 151 -21.18 2.84 -8.29
N ILE A 152 -20.56 2.64 -9.46
CA ILE A 152 -19.22 3.15 -9.78
C ILE A 152 -19.25 3.89 -11.11
N THR A 153 -18.51 5.00 -11.19
CA THR A 153 -18.26 5.69 -12.47
C THR A 153 -16.87 6.30 -12.49
N ASN A 154 -16.25 6.31 -13.67
CA ASN A 154 -14.99 6.98 -13.94
C ASN A 154 -15.07 7.68 -15.29
N ASN A 155 -14.93 9.00 -15.28
CA ASN A 155 -15.03 9.85 -16.45
C ASN A 155 -13.74 10.65 -16.60
N ASN A 156 -13.25 10.77 -17.82
CA ASN A 156 -12.02 11.49 -18.14
C ASN A 156 -12.18 12.24 -19.47
N VAL A 157 -11.74 13.47 -19.49
CA VAL A 157 -11.59 14.27 -20.70
C VAL A 157 -10.14 14.67 -20.83
N SER A 158 -9.54 14.45 -22.00
CA SER A 158 -8.16 14.85 -22.23
C SER A 158 -7.96 15.50 -23.60
N ILE A 159 -7.03 16.43 -23.64
CA ILE A 159 -6.60 17.14 -24.85
C ILE A 159 -5.10 16.91 -25.02
N THR A 160 -4.71 16.47 -26.18
CA THR A 160 -3.30 16.24 -26.54
C THR A 160 -2.96 16.98 -27.82
N GLY A 161 -1.77 17.56 -27.89
CA GLY A 161 -1.28 18.17 -29.11
C GLY A 161 0.25 18.19 -29.14
N ALA A 162 0.82 17.96 -30.32
CA ALA A 162 2.27 18.03 -30.50
C ALA A 162 2.61 18.63 -31.86
N SER A 163 3.69 19.42 -31.84
CA SER A 163 4.40 19.94 -33.00
C SER A 163 5.86 19.48 -32.95
N ALA A 164 6.67 19.85 -33.90
CA ALA A 164 8.09 19.51 -33.94
C ALA A 164 8.87 19.96 -32.70
N ARG A 165 8.44 21.04 -32.03
CA ARG A 165 9.14 21.62 -30.87
C ARG A 165 8.36 21.57 -29.56
N HIS A 166 7.06 21.34 -29.59
CA HIS A 166 6.19 21.45 -28.42
C HIS A 166 5.20 20.29 -28.36
N SER A 167 5.10 19.65 -27.22
CA SER A 167 4.07 18.66 -26.95
C SER A 167 3.40 18.91 -25.61
N PHE A 168 2.09 18.77 -25.55
CA PHE A 168 1.32 18.97 -24.34
C PHE A 168 0.24 17.92 -24.17
N TYR A 169 -0.06 17.59 -22.95
CA TYR A 169 -1.19 16.79 -22.49
C TYR A 169 -1.91 17.54 -21.37
N LEU A 170 -3.23 17.59 -21.44
CA LEU A 170 -4.11 18.10 -20.39
C LEU A 170 -5.22 17.08 -20.20
N GLY A 171 -5.34 16.50 -19.01
CA GLY A 171 -6.38 15.55 -18.63
C GLY A 171 -7.11 16.02 -17.38
N ALA A 172 -8.44 15.87 -17.36
CA ALA A 172 -9.28 16.10 -16.18
C ALA A 172 -10.18 14.88 -15.98
N GLY A 173 -10.25 14.37 -14.75
CA GLY A 173 -10.97 13.16 -14.42
C GLY A 173 -11.87 13.32 -13.20
N TYR A 174 -12.99 12.59 -13.20
CA TYR A 174 -13.87 12.42 -12.05
C TYR A 174 -14.19 10.95 -11.85
N ALA A 175 -13.95 10.45 -10.67
CA ALA A 175 -14.33 9.10 -10.25
C ALA A 175 -15.26 9.18 -9.03
N TYR A 176 -16.30 8.36 -9.03
CA TYR A 176 -17.20 8.17 -7.90
C TYR A 176 -17.44 6.69 -7.69
N GLU A 177 -17.44 6.28 -6.43
CA GLU A 177 -17.64 4.90 -6.02
C GLU A 177 -18.51 4.85 -4.76
N GLN A 178 -19.65 4.19 -4.86
CA GLN A 178 -20.44 3.79 -3.72
C GLN A 178 -19.93 2.43 -3.22
N GLY A 179 -19.67 2.31 -1.92
CA GLY A 179 -19.14 1.10 -1.33
C GLY A 179 -20.13 -0.06 -1.28
N ASN A 180 -19.61 -1.24 -0.98
CA ASN A 180 -20.44 -2.42 -0.74
C ASN A 180 -21.11 -2.41 0.64
N ILE A 181 -20.62 -1.57 1.57
CA ILE A 181 -21.29 -1.33 2.86
C ILE A 181 -22.17 -0.08 2.70
N LYS A 182 -23.34 -0.10 3.30
CA LYS A 182 -24.29 1.04 3.31
C LYS A 182 -23.57 2.33 3.74
N HIS A 183 -23.92 3.45 3.11
CA HIS A 183 -23.40 4.81 3.35
C HIS A 183 -21.94 5.07 2.92
N GLU A 184 -21.16 4.09 2.54
CA GLU A 184 -19.82 4.34 2.01
C GLU A 184 -19.87 5.04 0.65
N LYS A 185 -19.22 6.21 0.56
CA LYS A 185 -19.09 7.00 -0.66
C LYS A 185 -17.67 7.53 -0.79
N TYR A 186 -17.11 7.36 -1.96
CA TYR A 186 -15.80 7.87 -2.34
C TYR A 186 -15.93 8.72 -3.59
N SER A 187 -15.22 9.83 -3.65
CA SER A 187 -15.10 10.58 -4.91
C SER A 187 -13.70 11.16 -5.07
N LYS A 188 -13.31 11.33 -6.33
CA LYS A 188 -12.00 11.86 -6.69
C LYS A 188 -12.11 12.72 -7.93
N VAL A 189 -11.54 13.92 -7.87
CA VAL A 189 -11.27 14.79 -9.03
C VAL A 189 -9.80 14.78 -9.29
N THR A 190 -9.36 14.63 -10.54
CA THR A 190 -7.94 14.62 -10.93
C THR A 190 -7.69 15.62 -12.05
N LEU A 191 -6.49 16.19 -12.06
CA LEU A 191 -5.95 17.03 -13.10
C LEU A 191 -4.54 16.53 -13.44
N ASN A 192 -4.27 16.27 -14.72
CA ASN A 192 -2.94 15.88 -15.21
C ASN A 192 -2.51 16.86 -16.30
N ILE A 193 -1.31 17.41 -16.17
CA ILE A 193 -0.71 18.32 -17.15
C ILE A 193 0.70 17.84 -17.44
N SER A 194 1.03 17.66 -18.70
CA SER A 194 2.39 17.36 -19.15
C SER A 194 2.74 18.30 -20.31
N ASN A 195 3.92 18.87 -20.26
CA ASN A 195 4.40 19.77 -21.29
C ASN A 195 5.89 19.55 -21.52
N ASP A 196 6.28 19.35 -22.77
CA ASP A 196 7.66 19.21 -23.22
C ASP A 196 7.94 20.24 -24.30
N TYR A 197 9.06 20.95 -24.21
CA TYR A 197 9.48 21.96 -25.16
C TYR A 197 10.96 21.79 -25.56
N LYS A 198 11.21 21.63 -26.86
CA LYS A 198 12.57 21.65 -27.44
C LYS A 198 13.00 23.09 -27.65
N VAL A 199 13.80 23.60 -26.74
CA VAL A 199 14.34 24.98 -26.79
C VAL A 199 15.29 25.12 -27.98
N THR A 200 16.17 24.12 -28.15
CA THR A 200 17.05 23.94 -29.30
C THR A 200 16.99 22.45 -29.71
N ASP A 201 17.69 22.07 -30.77
CA ASP A 201 17.74 20.68 -31.23
C ASP A 201 18.41 19.74 -30.21
N ASN A 202 19.25 20.29 -29.33
CA ASN A 202 20.00 19.56 -28.32
C ASN A 202 19.62 19.91 -26.87
N PHE A 203 18.64 20.80 -26.64
CA PHE A 203 18.20 21.15 -25.30
C PHE A 203 16.69 21.14 -25.20
N LYS A 204 16.19 20.33 -24.26
CA LYS A 204 14.78 20.12 -23.97
C LYS A 204 14.49 20.46 -22.52
N VAL A 205 13.35 21.11 -22.29
CA VAL A 205 12.79 21.32 -20.96
C VAL A 205 11.38 20.76 -20.92
N GLY A 206 10.94 20.33 -19.76
CA GLY A 206 9.58 19.86 -19.59
C GLY A 206 9.14 19.92 -18.14
N PHE A 207 7.82 19.83 -17.96
CA PHE A 207 7.23 19.67 -16.64
C PHE A 207 6.04 18.70 -16.71
N GLN A 208 5.76 18.09 -15.56
CA GLN A 208 4.60 17.26 -15.34
C GLN A 208 3.96 17.66 -14.01
N PHE A 209 2.64 17.67 -13.98
CA PHE A 209 1.85 17.97 -12.79
C PHE A 209 0.65 17.07 -12.70
N ASN A 210 0.43 16.47 -11.55
CA ASN A 210 -0.72 15.66 -11.20
C ASN A 210 -1.36 16.25 -9.95
N GLY A 211 -2.58 16.73 -10.05
CA GLY A 211 -3.39 17.23 -8.94
C GLY A 211 -4.55 16.30 -8.64
N ALA A 212 -4.87 16.12 -7.37
CA ALA A 212 -6.04 15.36 -6.96
C ALA A 212 -6.72 15.97 -5.73
N ARG A 213 -8.05 15.98 -5.76
CA ARG A 213 -8.90 16.18 -4.59
C ARG A 213 -9.68 14.90 -4.37
N ILE A 214 -9.54 14.32 -3.17
CA ILE A 214 -10.14 13.04 -2.81
C ILE A 214 -11.04 13.25 -1.60
N LEU A 215 -12.28 12.81 -1.70
CA LEU A 215 -13.19 12.65 -0.57
C LEU A 215 -13.21 11.15 -0.23
N PRO A 216 -12.43 10.71 0.78
CA PRO A 216 -12.35 9.30 1.14
C PRO A 216 -13.67 8.80 1.74
N ALA A 217 -13.95 7.52 1.55
CA ALA A 217 -15.11 6.90 2.15
C ALA A 217 -14.92 6.76 3.68
N ASP A 218 -15.98 7.02 4.43
CA ASP A 218 -16.08 6.68 5.85
C ASP A 218 -16.40 5.17 5.96
N THR A 219 -15.33 4.35 5.95
CA THR A 219 -15.45 2.89 5.87
C THR A 219 -15.77 2.28 7.23
N LYS A 220 -16.70 1.33 7.26
CA LYS A 220 -17.07 0.59 8.46
C LYS A 220 -16.51 -0.85 8.42
N SER A 221 -16.40 -1.48 9.57
CA SER A 221 -15.85 -2.83 9.68
C SER A 221 -16.91 -3.89 9.43
N VAL A 222 -16.58 -4.85 8.54
CA VAL A 222 -17.39 -6.08 8.36
C VAL A 222 -17.23 -7.04 9.55
N ALA A 223 -16.14 -6.94 10.30
CA ALA A 223 -15.84 -7.87 11.40
C ALA A 223 -16.91 -7.88 12.50
N THR A 224 -17.59 -6.75 12.74
CA THR A 224 -18.71 -6.69 13.69
C THR A 224 -19.88 -7.51 13.22
N ALA A 225 -20.25 -7.45 11.93
CA ALA A 225 -21.32 -8.25 11.35
C ALA A 225 -21.04 -9.75 11.38
N LEU A 226 -19.77 -10.17 11.20
CA LEU A 226 -19.38 -11.58 11.27
C LEU A 226 -19.37 -12.15 12.69
N ARG A 227 -19.30 -11.29 13.72
CA ARG A 227 -19.22 -11.72 15.12
C ARG A 227 -20.53 -11.54 15.89
N ALA A 228 -21.43 -10.70 15.41
CA ALA A 228 -22.68 -10.41 16.10
C ALA A 228 -23.62 -11.64 16.12
N ALA A 229 -24.16 -11.94 17.28
CA ALA A 229 -25.09 -13.07 17.45
C ALA A 229 -26.36 -12.85 16.62
N PRO A 230 -26.78 -13.84 15.80
CA PRO A 230 -27.91 -13.69 14.90
C PRO A 230 -29.26 -13.65 15.66
N VAL A 231 -29.28 -13.96 16.95
CA VAL A 231 -30.48 -13.94 17.78
C VAL A 231 -30.99 -12.54 18.12
N ALA A 232 -30.16 -11.50 17.95
CA ALA A 232 -30.58 -10.14 18.21
C ALA A 232 -31.37 -9.60 17.00
N PRO A 233 -32.57 -9.02 17.19
CA PRO A 233 -33.25 -8.29 16.14
C PRO A 233 -32.46 -7.03 15.81
N VAL A 234 -32.55 -6.52 14.58
CA VAL A 234 -31.85 -5.32 14.15
C VAL A 234 -32.38 -4.08 14.87
N TYR A 235 -33.70 -3.99 14.97
CA TYR A 235 -34.40 -2.77 15.37
C TYR A 235 -35.64 -3.09 16.20
N ASN A 236 -35.94 -2.27 17.19
CA ASN A 236 -37.17 -2.30 17.95
C ASN A 236 -38.11 -1.21 17.46
N ALA A 237 -39.22 -1.60 16.83
CA ALA A 237 -40.17 -0.68 16.21
C ALA A 237 -40.97 0.13 17.22
N GLU A 238 -41.23 -0.39 18.41
CA GLU A 238 -41.97 0.30 19.48
C GLU A 238 -41.21 1.48 20.03
N TYR A 239 -39.90 1.29 20.23
CA TYR A 239 -39.01 2.36 20.75
C TYR A 239 -38.37 3.19 19.63
N GLY A 240 -38.46 2.77 18.38
CA GLY A 240 -37.80 3.47 17.28
C GLY A 240 -36.26 3.43 17.34
N LEU A 241 -35.67 2.35 17.93
CA LEU A 241 -34.26 2.26 18.23
C LEU A 241 -33.65 0.96 17.74
N TYR A 242 -32.37 0.99 17.36
CA TYR A 242 -31.57 -0.24 17.16
C TYR A 242 -31.42 -0.98 18.48
N THR A 243 -31.43 -2.32 18.43
CA THR A 243 -31.29 -3.13 19.64
C THR A 243 -29.85 -3.31 20.04
N THR A 244 -29.59 -3.59 21.32
CA THR A 244 -28.31 -4.10 21.79
C THR A 244 -28.11 -5.55 21.35
N LEU A 245 -26.89 -6.06 21.46
CA LEU A 245 -26.60 -7.48 21.41
C LEU A 245 -26.85 -8.15 22.78
N PRO A 246 -26.93 -9.49 22.85
CA PRO A 246 -27.08 -10.22 24.11
C PRO A 246 -26.03 -9.88 25.16
N GLY A 247 -26.34 -10.11 26.44
CA GLY A 247 -25.51 -9.74 27.58
C GLY A 247 -24.05 -10.24 27.51
N PHE A 248 -23.83 -11.41 26.90
CA PHE A 248 -22.49 -11.95 26.69
C PHE A 248 -21.68 -11.23 25.59
N GLN A 249 -22.30 -10.37 24.75
CA GLN A 249 -21.62 -9.63 23.67
C GLN A 249 -21.69 -8.11 23.83
N LYS A 250 -22.77 -7.55 24.42
CA LYS A 250 -23.01 -6.09 24.43
C LYS A 250 -21.91 -5.26 25.10
N ALA A 251 -21.11 -5.87 25.98
CA ALA A 251 -19.97 -5.21 26.60
C ALA A 251 -18.75 -5.10 25.65
N GLN A 252 -18.67 -5.92 24.63
CA GLN A 252 -17.53 -6.02 23.71
C GLN A 252 -17.81 -5.37 22.34
N MET A 253 -19.07 -5.35 21.92
CA MET A 253 -19.44 -4.82 20.60
C MET A 253 -20.91 -4.39 20.55
N ASN A 254 -21.19 -3.46 19.67
CA ASN A 254 -22.56 -2.99 19.40
C ASN A 254 -23.19 -3.79 18.26
N ASN A 255 -24.50 -3.63 18.11
CA ASN A 255 -25.23 -3.98 16.92
C ASN A 255 -24.53 -3.38 15.69
N PRO A 256 -24.20 -4.17 14.64
CA PRO A 256 -23.49 -3.69 13.46
C PRO A 256 -24.12 -2.46 12.79
N MET A 257 -25.46 -2.36 12.80
CA MET A 257 -26.18 -1.23 12.20
C MET A 257 -26.03 0.09 12.98
N VAL A 258 -25.69 0.02 14.25
CA VAL A 258 -25.31 1.23 15.01
C VAL A 258 -24.08 1.89 14.40
N ASP A 259 -23.08 1.11 14.04
CA ASP A 259 -21.87 1.65 13.43
C ASP A 259 -22.06 2.03 11.94
N VAL A 260 -22.87 1.26 11.21
CA VAL A 260 -23.08 1.47 9.78
C VAL A 260 -24.06 2.63 9.52
N ASP A 261 -25.13 2.75 10.29
CA ASP A 261 -26.21 3.70 10.02
C ASP A 261 -26.15 4.94 10.95
N LEU A 262 -26.12 4.76 12.29
CA LEU A 262 -26.12 5.88 13.23
C LEU A 262 -24.81 6.67 13.26
N LYS A 263 -23.69 6.03 12.90
CA LYS A 263 -22.41 6.71 12.69
C LYS A 263 -22.13 6.97 11.20
N ALA A 264 -23.16 6.90 10.35
CA ALA A 264 -23.02 7.28 8.95
C ALA A 264 -22.79 8.78 8.81
N ASN A 265 -21.91 9.17 7.86
CA ASN A 265 -21.62 10.56 7.53
C ASN A 265 -21.14 11.44 8.73
N THR A 266 -20.69 10.82 9.81
CA THR A 266 -20.14 11.54 10.98
C THR A 266 -18.69 12.00 10.77
N THR A 267 -18.06 11.61 9.66
CA THR A 267 -16.71 12.05 9.30
C THR A 267 -16.74 12.82 7.99
N ARG A 268 -16.20 14.05 8.00
CA ARG A 268 -15.90 14.85 6.82
C ARG A 268 -14.40 14.88 6.61
N ALA A 269 -13.91 14.09 5.67
CA ALA A 269 -12.51 14.01 5.31
C ALA A 269 -12.27 14.54 3.89
N GLU A 270 -11.15 15.22 3.70
CA GLU A 270 -10.78 15.82 2.43
C GLU A 270 -9.27 15.78 2.27
N ASN A 271 -8.81 15.18 1.19
CA ASN A 271 -7.41 15.00 0.89
C ASN A 271 -7.07 15.73 -0.42
N TYR A 272 -6.04 16.55 -0.39
CA TYR A 272 -5.47 17.19 -1.56
C TYR A 272 -4.07 16.63 -1.81
N ARG A 273 -3.73 16.40 -3.06
CA ARG A 273 -2.38 16.01 -3.45
C ARG A 273 -1.97 16.73 -4.71
N ALA A 274 -0.75 17.25 -4.71
CA ALA A 274 -0.08 17.87 -5.85
C ALA A 274 1.27 17.20 -6.02
N SER A 275 1.48 16.53 -7.14
CA SER A 275 2.71 15.79 -7.45
C SER A 275 3.20 16.19 -8.84
N GLY A 276 4.50 16.44 -9.01
CA GLY A 276 5.02 16.77 -10.32
C GLY A 276 6.52 16.92 -10.35
N ASN A 277 7.03 17.19 -11.54
CA ASN A 277 8.44 17.44 -11.76
C ASN A 277 8.66 18.52 -12.83
N VAL A 278 9.83 19.13 -12.79
CA VAL A 278 10.40 19.94 -13.86
C VAL A 278 11.75 19.33 -14.22
N TYR A 279 12.08 19.30 -15.51
CA TYR A 279 13.35 18.77 -15.95
C TYR A 279 13.95 19.54 -17.11
N GLY A 280 15.28 19.49 -17.17
CA GLY A 280 16.08 19.92 -18.30
C GLY A 280 16.94 18.75 -18.80
N GLN A 281 17.03 18.60 -20.10
CA GLN A 281 17.84 17.59 -20.76
C GLN A 281 18.69 18.24 -21.84
N TRP A 282 19.97 18.00 -21.77
CA TRP A 282 20.94 18.51 -22.72
C TRP A 282 21.72 17.35 -23.35
N ASP A 283 21.62 17.23 -24.67
CA ASP A 283 22.38 16.28 -25.49
C ASP A 283 23.62 17.01 -26.03
N PHE A 284 24.82 16.51 -25.70
CA PHE A 284 26.08 17.19 -26.03
C PHE A 284 27.16 16.18 -26.42
N LEU A 285 28.24 16.66 -27.05
CA LEU A 285 29.34 15.82 -27.53
C LEU A 285 28.88 14.55 -28.27
N LYS A 286 27.82 14.68 -29.06
CA LYS A 286 27.24 13.63 -29.93
C LYS A 286 26.67 12.42 -29.22
N ASN A 287 27.30 11.99 -28.11
CA ASN A 287 27.00 10.71 -27.42
C ASN A 287 26.59 10.88 -25.97
N PHE A 288 26.64 12.10 -25.42
CA PHE A 288 26.36 12.39 -24.03
C PHE A 288 25.00 13.07 -23.86
N GLN A 289 24.27 12.66 -22.87
CA GLN A 289 23.04 13.29 -22.42
C GLN A 289 23.16 13.60 -20.92
N PHE A 290 22.93 14.85 -20.55
CA PHE A 290 22.80 15.23 -19.15
C PHE A 290 21.35 15.64 -18.86
N LYS A 291 20.74 15.00 -17.88
CA LYS A 291 19.37 15.30 -17.44
C LYS A 291 19.38 15.68 -15.97
N VAL A 292 18.74 16.80 -15.68
CA VAL A 292 18.44 17.24 -14.30
C VAL A 292 16.93 17.23 -14.14
N MET A 293 16.43 16.68 -13.03
CA MET A 293 15.03 16.65 -12.71
C MET A 293 14.80 17.00 -11.23
N TYR A 294 13.91 17.94 -10.98
CA TYR A 294 13.41 18.26 -9.65
C TYR A 294 11.96 17.87 -9.55
N SER A 295 11.66 17.05 -8.57
CA SER A 295 10.32 16.50 -8.34
C SER A 295 9.83 16.84 -6.95
N MET A 296 8.54 17.13 -6.84
CA MET A 296 7.88 17.41 -5.56
C MET A 296 6.54 16.67 -5.50
N ASP A 297 6.21 16.16 -4.32
CA ASP A 297 4.90 15.60 -3.99
C ASP A 297 4.46 16.19 -2.65
N TYR A 298 3.31 16.84 -2.65
CA TYR A 298 2.71 17.46 -1.48
C TYR A 298 1.31 16.90 -1.26
N ALA A 299 1.07 16.33 -0.09
CA ALA A 299 -0.23 15.85 0.34
C ALA A 299 -0.71 16.61 1.58
N SER A 300 -1.99 16.97 1.60
CA SER A 300 -2.65 17.60 2.75
C SER A 300 -3.96 16.85 3.02
N ASN A 301 -3.98 16.10 4.11
CA ASN A 301 -5.11 15.31 4.57
C ASN A 301 -5.76 16.02 5.75
N SER A 302 -7.07 16.25 5.69
CA SER A 302 -7.83 16.86 6.78
C SER A 302 -9.06 16.03 7.10
N SER A 303 -9.40 15.93 8.38
CA SER A 303 -10.63 15.29 8.81
C SER A 303 -11.27 16.02 9.97
N ARG A 304 -12.60 15.99 10.00
CA ARG A 304 -13.44 16.42 11.12
C ARG A 304 -14.44 15.29 11.39
N THR A 305 -14.43 14.79 12.61
CA THR A 305 -15.30 13.68 13.02
C THR A 305 -16.18 14.14 14.16
N TYR A 306 -17.47 13.93 14.02
CA TYR A 306 -18.47 14.15 15.04
C TYR A 306 -18.77 12.85 15.78
N THR A 307 -18.86 12.90 17.08
CA THR A 307 -19.33 11.79 17.92
C THR A 307 -20.75 12.09 18.37
N PRO A 308 -21.77 11.37 17.85
CA PRO A 308 -23.14 11.53 18.28
C PRO A 308 -23.40 10.87 19.64
N VAL A 309 -24.42 11.34 20.36
CA VAL A 309 -25.04 10.55 21.42
C VAL A 309 -25.93 9.50 20.77
N ILE A 310 -25.70 8.23 21.11
CA ILE A 310 -26.43 7.11 20.52
C ILE A 310 -27.21 6.39 21.62
N ASN A 311 -28.54 6.35 21.47
CA ASN A 311 -29.43 5.58 22.30
C ASN A 311 -29.82 4.29 21.56
N VAL A 312 -29.85 3.18 22.28
CA VAL A 312 -30.23 1.86 21.77
C VAL A 312 -31.25 1.20 22.71
N PHE A 313 -32.05 0.31 22.16
CA PHE A 313 -32.99 -0.50 22.93
C PHE A 313 -32.24 -1.64 23.61
N ASP A 314 -32.49 -1.84 24.90
CA ASP A 314 -31.98 -2.96 25.70
C ASP A 314 -33.07 -3.46 26.64
N SER A 315 -33.62 -4.64 26.36
CA SER A 315 -34.68 -5.24 27.16
C SER A 315 -34.24 -5.64 28.58
N SER A 316 -32.94 -5.62 28.87
CA SER A 316 -32.39 -6.03 30.16
C SER A 316 -32.28 -4.89 31.20
N VAL A 317 -32.62 -3.66 30.81
CA VAL A 317 -32.52 -2.48 31.68
C VAL A 317 -33.89 -1.87 31.91
N GLU A 318 -34.09 -1.23 33.09
CA GLU A 318 -35.28 -0.44 33.37
C GLU A 318 -35.43 0.72 32.36
N GLY A 319 -36.65 0.87 31.81
CA GLY A 319 -36.94 1.87 30.78
C GLY A 319 -36.48 1.48 29.38
N ASN A 320 -35.85 0.30 29.20
CA ASN A 320 -35.47 -0.29 27.91
C ASN A 320 -34.61 0.56 26.98
N VAL A 321 -33.97 1.62 27.47
CA VAL A 321 -33.11 2.50 26.67
C VAL A 321 -31.75 2.65 27.35
N VAL A 322 -30.69 2.44 26.58
CA VAL A 322 -29.29 2.62 27.00
C VAL A 322 -28.59 3.61 26.08
N THR A 323 -27.86 4.52 26.67
CA THR A 323 -26.98 5.43 25.94
C THR A 323 -25.59 4.81 25.81
N LEU A 324 -25.10 4.66 24.59
CA LEU A 324 -23.77 4.10 24.33
C LEU A 324 -22.66 5.12 24.63
N GLY A 325 -21.54 4.62 25.15
CA GLY A 325 -20.38 5.44 25.47
C GLY A 325 -20.60 6.34 26.68
N ASN A 326 -20.09 7.57 26.62
CA ASN A 326 -20.18 8.53 27.73
C ASN A 326 -21.41 9.45 27.67
N GLY A 327 -22.29 9.24 26.69
CA GLY A 327 -23.51 10.06 26.52
C GLY A 327 -23.25 11.51 26.12
N LYS A 328 -22.09 11.82 25.58
CA LYS A 328 -21.70 13.19 25.22
C LYS A 328 -21.40 13.28 23.72
N THR A 329 -21.84 14.37 23.11
CA THR A 329 -21.37 14.72 21.77
C THR A 329 -19.92 15.19 21.81
N GLY A 330 -19.19 14.91 20.73
CA GLY A 330 -17.78 15.28 20.61
C GLY A 330 -17.40 15.70 19.21
N VAL A 331 -16.29 16.40 19.08
CA VAL A 331 -15.67 16.72 17.79
C VAL A 331 -14.17 16.45 17.86
N LYS A 332 -13.68 15.67 16.91
CA LYS A 332 -12.25 15.47 16.64
C LYS A 332 -11.90 16.13 15.32
N GLN A 333 -10.76 16.82 15.28
CA GLN A 333 -10.23 17.43 14.07
C GLN A 333 -8.75 17.07 13.94
N SER A 334 -8.31 16.71 12.73
CA SER A 334 -6.89 16.48 12.44
C SER A 334 -6.51 17.06 11.07
N LYS A 335 -5.26 17.46 10.97
CA LYS A 335 -4.61 17.86 9.73
C LYS A 335 -3.24 17.22 9.65
N GLU A 336 -2.97 16.53 8.57
CA GLU A 336 -1.67 15.93 8.26
C GLU A 336 -1.17 16.48 6.94
N THR A 337 0.10 16.82 6.88
CA THR A 337 0.78 17.25 5.65
C THR A 337 2.01 16.38 5.44
N GLU A 338 2.22 15.94 4.21
CA GLU A 338 3.42 15.21 3.80
C GLU A 338 4.04 15.91 2.58
N ALA A 339 5.33 16.22 2.66
CA ALA A 339 6.08 16.84 1.59
C ALA A 339 7.28 15.96 1.21
N LYS A 340 7.37 15.58 -0.06
CA LYS A 340 8.48 14.82 -0.64
C LYS A 340 9.16 15.66 -1.70
N VAL A 341 10.49 15.70 -1.66
CA VAL A 341 11.31 16.38 -2.67
C VAL A 341 12.38 15.41 -3.16
N GLN A 342 12.53 15.33 -4.48
CA GLN A 342 13.53 14.48 -5.11
C GLN A 342 14.29 15.29 -6.16
N SER A 343 15.62 15.12 -6.20
CA SER A 343 16.47 15.72 -7.22
C SER A 343 17.31 14.63 -7.88
N ASP A 344 17.27 14.56 -9.19
CA ASP A 344 18.01 13.58 -9.97
C ASP A 344 18.95 14.30 -10.95
N TYR A 345 20.20 13.87 -10.97
CA TYR A 345 21.24 14.31 -11.90
C TYR A 345 21.77 13.08 -12.60
N LEU A 346 21.52 12.96 -13.91
CA LEU A 346 21.86 11.77 -14.69
C LEU A 346 22.74 12.16 -15.88
N LEU A 347 23.92 11.56 -15.97
CA LEU A 347 24.80 11.64 -17.12
C LEU A 347 24.80 10.29 -17.82
N THR A 348 24.36 10.26 -19.07
CA THR A 348 24.30 9.06 -19.89
C THR A 348 25.19 9.22 -21.11
N TYR A 349 26.03 8.20 -21.36
CA TYR A 349 26.82 8.03 -22.57
C TYR A 349 26.24 6.88 -23.37
N THR A 350 25.95 7.09 -24.64
CA THR A 350 25.46 6.04 -25.55
C THR A 350 26.27 6.07 -26.84
N ASN A 351 26.83 4.93 -27.21
CA ASN A 351 27.57 4.78 -28.47
C ASN A 351 27.41 3.38 -29.07
N THR A 352 27.51 3.33 -30.39
CA THR A 352 27.53 2.07 -31.16
C THR A 352 28.70 2.12 -32.12
N TRP A 353 29.56 1.09 -32.09
CA TRP A 353 30.71 0.95 -32.98
C TRP A 353 30.80 -0.51 -33.47
N GLY A 354 30.64 -0.67 -34.78
CA GLY A 354 30.51 -2.01 -35.37
C GLY A 354 29.38 -2.80 -34.73
N ASP A 355 29.69 -3.97 -34.25
CA ASP A 355 28.73 -4.88 -33.59
C ASP A 355 28.50 -4.59 -32.10
N HIS A 356 29.14 -3.55 -31.54
CA HIS A 356 29.11 -3.22 -30.13
C HIS A 356 28.18 -2.03 -29.87
N SER A 357 27.27 -2.15 -28.91
CA SER A 357 26.44 -1.04 -28.39
C SER A 357 26.61 -0.93 -26.90
N LEU A 358 26.93 0.27 -26.42
CA LEU A 358 27.17 0.57 -25.02
C LEU A 358 26.29 1.74 -24.59
N THR A 359 25.59 1.58 -23.46
CA THR A 359 24.99 2.68 -22.70
C THR A 359 25.54 2.65 -21.28
N ALA A 360 26.18 3.74 -20.86
CA ALA A 360 26.68 3.91 -19.49
C ALA A 360 25.99 5.11 -18.85
N THR A 361 25.47 4.95 -17.64
CA THR A 361 24.80 6.01 -16.89
C THR A 361 25.47 6.18 -15.53
N ALA A 362 25.80 7.42 -15.17
CA ALA A 362 26.17 7.83 -13.82
C ALA A 362 25.07 8.74 -13.27
N GLY A 363 24.69 8.55 -12.02
CA GLY A 363 23.59 9.29 -11.42
C GLY A 363 23.85 9.68 -9.98
N PHE A 364 23.28 10.81 -9.60
CA PHE A 364 23.20 11.29 -8.23
C PHE A 364 21.74 11.66 -7.94
N THR A 365 21.19 11.11 -6.85
CA THR A 365 19.80 11.34 -6.44
C THR A 365 19.75 11.75 -4.99
N THR A 366 18.99 12.79 -4.68
CA THR A 366 18.60 13.13 -3.32
C THR A 366 17.11 12.95 -3.15
N TYR A 367 16.69 12.45 -2.00
CA TYR A 367 15.28 12.30 -1.64
C TYR A 367 15.08 12.75 -0.20
N TYR A 368 14.08 13.60 0.00
CA TYR A 368 13.67 14.11 1.30
C TYR A 368 12.18 13.90 1.48
N ASN A 369 11.77 13.47 2.67
CA ASN A 369 10.36 13.30 3.04
C ASN A 369 10.13 13.84 4.45
N LYS A 370 9.14 14.73 4.60
CA LYS A 370 8.70 15.32 5.86
C LYS A 370 7.21 15.10 6.04
N LEU A 371 6.82 14.66 7.24
CA LEU A 371 5.44 14.55 7.65
C LEU A 371 5.21 15.36 8.92
N GLU A 372 4.12 16.11 8.95
CA GLU A 372 3.62 16.87 10.10
C GLU A 372 2.14 16.57 10.31
N MET A 373 1.74 16.35 11.56
CA MET A 373 0.35 16.14 11.94
C MET A 373 0.03 16.92 13.21
N LEU A 374 -1.11 17.57 13.18
CA LEU A 374 -1.73 18.23 14.33
C LEU A 374 -3.18 17.79 14.42
N GLY A 375 -3.61 17.39 15.61
CA GLY A 375 -4.98 16.98 15.91
C GLY A 375 -5.42 17.40 17.29
N GLY A 376 -6.72 17.35 17.51
CA GLY A 376 -7.31 17.57 18.82
C GLY A 376 -8.77 17.14 18.83
N GLU A 377 -9.30 17.02 20.04
CA GLU A 377 -10.72 16.73 20.25
C GLU A 377 -11.25 17.44 21.48
N ARG A 378 -12.56 17.69 21.47
CA ARG A 378 -13.32 18.16 22.62
C ARG A 378 -14.69 17.51 22.64
N THR A 379 -15.24 17.33 23.80
CA THR A 379 -16.63 16.92 24.00
C THR A 379 -17.49 18.10 24.45
N GLN A 380 -18.80 17.93 24.46
CA GLN A 380 -19.73 18.93 24.99
C GLN A 380 -19.48 19.19 26.48
N GLY A 381 -19.70 20.43 26.88
CA GLY A 381 -19.80 20.83 28.30
C GLY A 381 -21.16 20.51 28.90
N VAL A 382 -21.30 20.82 30.18
CA VAL A 382 -22.57 20.64 30.90
C VAL A 382 -23.64 21.56 30.30
N GLY A 383 -24.78 20.96 29.92
CA GLY A 383 -25.91 21.71 29.35
C GLY A 383 -25.74 22.17 27.90
N LEU A 384 -24.63 21.83 27.25
CA LEU A 384 -24.36 22.17 25.84
C LEU A 384 -24.24 20.90 25.00
N VAL A 385 -24.96 20.84 23.88
CA VAL A 385 -24.87 19.75 22.91
C VAL A 385 -24.22 20.30 21.67
N ILE A 386 -23.18 19.64 21.18
CA ILE A 386 -22.58 19.96 19.88
C ILE A 386 -23.57 19.52 18.79
N PRO A 387 -24.02 20.42 17.89
CA PRO A 387 -25.03 20.07 16.88
C PRO A 387 -24.45 19.11 15.84
N ASP A 388 -25.31 18.22 15.36
CA ASP A 388 -25.00 17.36 14.20
C ASP A 388 -25.13 18.17 12.90
N ASN A 389 -24.17 19.04 12.69
CA ASN A 389 -24.05 19.86 11.49
C ASN A 389 -22.57 19.93 11.08
N PRO A 390 -22.18 19.35 9.93
CA PRO A 390 -20.78 19.31 9.45
C PRO A 390 -20.10 20.68 9.38
N ASP A 391 -20.85 21.76 9.19
CA ASP A 391 -20.31 23.12 9.18
C ASP A 391 -19.99 23.67 10.56
N LYS A 392 -20.42 22.96 11.62
CA LYS A 392 -20.19 23.29 13.03
C LYS A 392 -19.14 22.36 13.70
N TRP A 393 -18.62 21.36 13.02
CA TRP A 393 -17.69 20.38 13.59
C TRP A 393 -16.26 20.93 13.70
N TYR A 394 -16.08 21.97 14.48
CA TYR A 394 -14.78 22.49 14.84
C TYR A 394 -14.51 22.25 16.32
N ILE A 395 -13.28 21.89 16.68
CA ILE A 395 -12.92 21.59 18.08
C ILE A 395 -13.19 22.76 19.03
N SER A 396 -13.20 23.99 18.53
CA SER A 396 -13.51 25.19 19.33
C SER A 396 -14.95 25.25 19.88
N ILE A 397 -15.89 24.45 19.30
CA ILE A 397 -17.29 24.42 19.78
C ILE A 397 -17.45 23.61 21.07
N GLY A 398 -16.53 22.66 21.33
CA GLY A 398 -16.55 21.85 22.56
C GLY A 398 -16.00 22.57 23.78
N ASP A 399 -16.22 21.98 24.95
CA ASP A 399 -15.75 22.49 26.22
C ASP A 399 -14.21 22.47 26.30
N ALA A 400 -13.63 23.61 26.65
CA ALA A 400 -12.18 23.75 26.78
C ALA A 400 -11.58 22.81 27.84
N ALA A 401 -12.35 22.51 28.92
CA ALA A 401 -11.91 21.61 29.99
C ALA A 401 -11.74 20.15 29.53
N THR A 402 -12.34 19.76 28.37
CA THR A 402 -12.25 18.42 27.80
C THR A 402 -11.21 18.32 26.69
N ALA A 403 -10.44 19.39 26.44
CA ALA A 403 -9.52 19.46 25.33
C ALA A 403 -8.40 18.42 25.45
N THR A 404 -8.22 17.63 24.40
CA THR A 404 -7.02 16.86 24.16
C THR A 404 -6.37 17.30 22.84
N ASN A 405 -5.07 17.10 22.73
CA ASN A 405 -4.34 17.41 21.50
C ASN A 405 -3.28 16.34 21.24
N GLU A 406 -2.94 16.18 19.97
CA GLU A 406 -1.86 15.31 19.52
C GLU A 406 -1.09 16.00 18.39
N SER A 407 0.22 15.80 18.36
CA SER A 407 1.03 16.24 17.24
C SER A 407 2.19 15.29 17.03
N LYS A 408 2.62 15.14 15.79
CA LYS A 408 3.84 14.41 15.44
C LYS A 408 4.51 15.06 14.24
N GLN A 409 5.82 14.95 14.21
CA GLN A 409 6.63 15.33 13.07
C GLN A 409 7.76 14.33 12.90
N TRP A 410 8.12 14.02 11.65
CA TRP A 410 9.33 13.31 11.33
C TRP A 410 9.84 13.69 9.94
N GLU A 411 11.14 13.48 9.76
CA GLU A 411 11.84 13.73 8.51
C GLU A 411 12.74 12.56 8.16
N ARG A 412 12.90 12.30 6.87
CA ARG A 412 13.82 11.30 6.33
C ARG A 412 14.51 11.80 5.09
N SER A 413 15.79 11.55 4.98
CA SER A 413 16.59 11.86 3.80
C SER A 413 17.31 10.62 3.30
N THR A 414 17.46 10.55 1.98
CA THR A 414 18.30 9.55 1.33
C THR A 414 19.14 10.23 0.27
N VAL A 415 20.42 9.90 0.21
CA VAL A 415 21.35 10.34 -0.84
C VAL A 415 21.88 9.10 -1.52
N SER A 416 21.95 9.13 -2.85
CA SER A 416 22.27 7.95 -3.66
C SER A 416 23.22 8.32 -4.79
N MET A 417 24.22 7.47 -5.00
CA MET A 417 25.11 7.50 -6.16
C MET A 417 24.96 6.21 -6.93
N LEU A 418 24.79 6.27 -8.23
CA LEU A 418 24.61 5.08 -9.07
C LEU A 418 25.50 5.12 -10.31
N GLY A 419 25.91 3.95 -10.73
CA GLY A 419 26.52 3.69 -12.03
C GLY A 419 25.88 2.47 -12.66
N ARG A 420 25.55 2.53 -13.94
CA ARG A 420 24.97 1.42 -14.71
C ARG A 420 25.63 1.33 -16.08
N VAL A 421 25.89 0.10 -16.52
CA VAL A 421 26.37 -0.21 -17.86
C VAL A 421 25.42 -1.21 -18.49
N LEU A 422 24.99 -0.92 -19.71
CA LEU A 422 24.27 -1.82 -20.60
C LEU A 422 25.16 -2.04 -21.81
N TYR A 423 25.46 -3.28 -22.12
CA TYR A 423 26.29 -3.67 -23.24
C TYR A 423 25.62 -4.73 -24.08
N ASN A 424 25.64 -4.53 -25.38
CA ASN A 424 25.09 -5.46 -26.37
C ASN A 424 26.14 -5.72 -27.45
N TYR A 425 26.41 -7.02 -27.70
CA TYR A 425 27.28 -7.47 -28.77
C TYR A 425 26.48 -8.22 -29.82
N LYS A 426 26.49 -7.74 -31.04
CA LYS A 426 25.79 -8.32 -32.22
C LYS A 426 24.28 -8.50 -32.06
N GLY A 427 23.63 -7.82 -31.12
CA GLY A 427 22.23 -8.10 -30.79
C GLY A 427 22.01 -9.44 -30.09
N ARG A 428 23.04 -10.26 -29.88
CA ARG A 428 22.95 -11.62 -29.35
C ARG A 428 23.32 -11.73 -27.88
N TYR A 429 24.40 -11.08 -27.46
CA TYR A 429 24.92 -11.16 -26.10
C TYR A 429 24.64 -9.86 -25.41
N LEU A 430 23.79 -9.93 -24.39
CA LEU A 430 23.35 -8.80 -23.60
C LEU A 430 23.97 -8.89 -22.21
N PHE A 431 24.55 -7.81 -21.75
CA PHE A 431 25.11 -7.70 -20.41
C PHE A 431 24.63 -6.41 -19.76
N ASN A 432 24.26 -6.49 -18.49
CA ASN A 432 24.05 -5.31 -17.67
C ASN A 432 24.78 -5.44 -16.32
N GLY A 433 25.30 -4.33 -15.84
CA GLY A 433 25.91 -4.24 -14.51
C GLY A 433 25.55 -2.93 -13.87
N SER A 434 25.28 -2.94 -12.57
CA SER A 434 25.06 -1.71 -11.82
C SER A 434 25.71 -1.74 -10.44
N PHE A 435 26.12 -0.57 -10.03
CA PHE A 435 26.58 -0.25 -8.68
C PHE A 435 25.77 0.91 -8.15
N ARG A 436 25.36 0.81 -6.89
CA ARG A 436 24.69 1.88 -6.19
C ARG A 436 25.17 1.96 -4.75
N ARG A 437 25.36 3.19 -4.27
CA ARG A 437 25.66 3.50 -2.88
C ARG A 437 24.58 4.43 -2.34
N ASP A 438 23.89 3.99 -1.31
CA ASP A 438 22.81 4.74 -0.65
C ASP A 438 23.20 5.08 0.78
N GLY A 439 22.91 6.33 1.17
CA GLY A 439 22.96 6.81 2.54
C GLY A 439 21.58 7.22 3.03
N SER A 440 21.20 6.85 4.25
CA SER A 440 19.90 7.19 4.84
C SER A 440 20.03 7.78 6.23
N SER A 441 19.24 8.83 6.50
CA SER A 441 19.15 9.45 7.82
C SER A 441 18.58 8.52 8.89
N ALA A 442 17.81 7.48 8.52
CA ALA A 442 17.29 6.49 9.46
C ALA A 442 18.39 5.69 10.20
N PHE A 443 19.61 5.68 9.66
CA PHE A 443 20.77 4.99 10.23
C PHE A 443 21.89 5.95 10.64
N SER A 444 21.62 7.26 10.77
CA SER A 444 22.65 8.28 11.04
C SER A 444 23.45 8.05 12.33
N TYR A 445 22.80 7.50 13.37
CA TYR A 445 23.41 7.27 14.69
C TYR A 445 23.95 5.84 14.86
N THR A 446 23.98 5.04 13.81
CA THR A 446 24.36 3.61 13.93
C THR A 446 25.76 3.30 13.41
N GLY A 447 26.44 4.22 12.74
CA GLY A 447 27.67 3.95 11.98
C GLY A 447 27.42 3.20 10.66
N ASN A 448 26.19 2.76 10.40
CA ASN A 448 25.79 2.00 9.21
C ASN A 448 24.96 2.83 8.21
N GLN A 449 25.17 4.14 8.20
CA GLN A 449 24.42 5.08 7.38
C GLN A 449 24.50 4.78 5.88
N TRP A 450 25.64 4.27 5.40
CA TRP A 450 25.90 4.01 4.00
C TRP A 450 25.94 2.52 3.69
N GLN A 451 25.29 2.11 2.58
CA GLN A 451 25.29 0.74 2.10
C GLN A 451 25.54 0.70 0.58
N ASN A 452 26.31 -0.32 0.15
CA ASN A 452 26.58 -0.57 -1.26
C ASN A 452 25.73 -1.72 -1.78
N PHE A 453 25.26 -1.57 -3.01
CA PHE A 453 24.44 -2.55 -3.73
C PHE A 453 25.02 -2.80 -5.11
N TYR A 454 24.98 -4.05 -5.55
CA TYR A 454 25.56 -4.51 -6.81
C TYR A 454 24.53 -5.35 -7.55
N SER A 455 24.53 -5.27 -8.88
CA SER A 455 23.81 -6.23 -9.69
C SER A 455 24.49 -6.50 -11.01
N VAL A 456 24.29 -7.71 -11.50
CA VAL A 456 24.72 -8.15 -12.83
C VAL A 456 23.59 -8.96 -13.47
N GLY A 457 23.47 -8.84 -14.78
CA GLY A 457 22.54 -9.61 -15.59
C GLY A 457 23.15 -9.92 -16.94
N ALA A 458 22.81 -11.08 -17.47
CA ALA A 458 23.20 -11.51 -18.79
C ALA A 458 22.00 -12.08 -19.55
N GLY A 459 21.99 -11.89 -20.85
CA GLY A 459 21.02 -12.46 -21.77
C GLY A 459 21.70 -12.95 -23.05
N TRP A 460 21.26 -14.09 -23.53
CA TRP A 460 21.74 -14.65 -24.78
C TRP A 460 20.56 -14.92 -25.73
N LEU A 461 20.49 -14.17 -26.82
CA LEU A 461 19.55 -14.45 -27.91
C LEU A 461 20.08 -15.63 -28.74
N MET A 462 19.77 -16.83 -28.28
CA MET A 462 20.26 -18.06 -28.84
C MET A 462 19.72 -18.30 -30.28
N SER A 463 18.51 -17.82 -30.58
CA SER A 463 17.90 -17.86 -31.91
C SER A 463 18.69 -17.09 -32.98
N GLU A 464 19.55 -16.14 -32.61
CA GLU A 464 20.39 -15.37 -33.53
C GLU A 464 21.69 -16.11 -33.92
N GLU A 465 21.95 -17.28 -33.31
CA GLU A 465 23.13 -18.09 -33.65
C GLU A 465 22.95 -18.86 -34.93
N GLU A 466 24.06 -19.09 -35.66
CA GLU A 466 24.03 -19.77 -36.95
C GLU A 466 23.40 -21.17 -36.87
N PHE A 467 23.66 -21.90 -35.77
CA PHE A 467 23.13 -23.26 -35.57
C PHE A 467 21.63 -23.33 -35.30
N MET A 468 20.98 -22.17 -35.04
CA MET A 468 19.53 -22.07 -34.80
C MET A 468 18.74 -21.58 -36.00
N LYS A 469 19.39 -21.05 -37.03
CA LYS A 469 18.71 -20.41 -38.18
C LYS A 469 17.82 -21.35 -39.00
N ASP A 470 18.11 -22.64 -39.01
CA ASP A 470 17.33 -23.65 -39.75
C ASP A 470 16.03 -24.04 -38.99
N ILE A 471 15.84 -23.57 -37.77
CA ILE A 471 14.66 -23.88 -36.96
C ILE A 471 13.55 -22.87 -37.25
N THR A 472 12.78 -23.10 -38.29
CA THR A 472 11.80 -22.15 -38.85
C THR A 472 10.53 -21.94 -37.99
N TRP A 473 10.27 -22.82 -37.03
CA TRP A 473 9.13 -22.71 -36.11
C TRP A 473 9.44 -21.94 -34.83
N LEU A 474 10.72 -21.65 -34.58
CA LEU A 474 11.20 -20.87 -33.42
C LEU A 474 11.67 -19.51 -33.91
N ASP A 475 10.91 -18.47 -33.60
CA ASP A 475 11.20 -17.09 -34.03
C ASP A 475 12.19 -16.38 -33.11
N MET A 476 12.14 -16.68 -31.82
CA MET A 476 13.04 -16.11 -30.82
C MET A 476 13.24 -17.10 -29.67
N LEU A 477 14.49 -17.27 -29.24
CA LEU A 477 14.84 -17.92 -27.97
C LEU A 477 15.90 -17.09 -27.26
N LYS A 478 15.56 -16.64 -26.08
CA LYS A 478 16.44 -15.87 -25.20
C LYS A 478 16.59 -16.58 -23.86
N LEU A 479 17.80 -16.88 -23.49
CA LEU A 479 18.15 -17.30 -22.14
C LEU A 479 18.59 -16.07 -21.34
N LYS A 480 18.15 -15.97 -20.08
CA LYS A 480 18.46 -14.83 -19.22
C LYS A 480 18.78 -15.27 -17.81
N GLY A 481 19.67 -14.54 -17.15
CA GLY A 481 19.98 -14.74 -15.76
C GLY A 481 20.44 -13.43 -15.12
N SER A 482 20.09 -13.23 -13.87
CA SER A 482 20.53 -12.06 -13.12
C SER A 482 20.75 -12.37 -11.63
N TRP A 483 21.65 -11.61 -11.04
CA TRP A 483 21.92 -11.61 -9.61
C TRP A 483 22.08 -10.17 -9.11
N GLY A 484 21.66 -9.90 -7.88
CA GLY A 484 21.86 -8.59 -7.30
C GLY A 484 21.52 -8.52 -5.82
N THR A 485 21.98 -7.43 -5.22
CA THR A 485 21.69 -7.06 -3.84
C THR A 485 20.90 -5.75 -3.80
N LEU A 486 19.93 -5.68 -2.92
CA LEU A 486 19.03 -4.54 -2.71
C LEU A 486 18.94 -4.26 -1.21
N GLY A 487 18.64 -3.02 -0.83
CA GLY A 487 18.37 -2.66 0.55
C GLY A 487 16.89 -2.46 0.82
N ASN A 488 16.52 -2.55 2.08
CA ASN A 488 15.23 -2.11 2.57
C ASN A 488 15.42 -1.25 3.82
N GLN A 489 14.73 -0.11 3.86
CA GLN A 489 14.72 0.84 4.98
C GLN A 489 13.31 1.10 5.51
N ASN A 490 12.35 0.23 5.21
CA ASN A 490 10.99 0.37 5.72
C ASN A 490 10.97 0.14 7.22
N LEU A 491 10.83 1.22 7.96
CA LEU A 491 10.80 1.28 9.41
C LEU A 491 9.57 2.04 9.84
N ASP A 492 8.82 1.49 10.79
CA ASP A 492 7.66 2.18 11.38
C ASP A 492 8.09 3.37 12.24
N LYS A 493 9.31 3.32 12.78
CA LYS A 493 9.91 4.41 13.57
C LYS A 493 10.83 5.25 12.69
N ALA A 494 10.68 6.58 12.73
CA ALA A 494 11.51 7.48 11.92
C ALA A 494 12.97 7.54 12.40
N TYR A 495 13.19 7.41 13.70
CA TYR A 495 14.50 7.55 14.35
C TYR A 495 14.82 6.34 15.25
N PRO A 496 14.95 5.13 14.70
CA PRO A 496 15.00 3.90 15.51
C PRO A 496 16.25 3.75 16.38
N ALA A 497 17.29 4.53 16.09
CA ALA A 497 18.54 4.53 16.85
C ALA A 497 18.64 5.67 17.87
N GLU A 498 17.66 6.56 17.92
CA GLU A 498 17.67 7.74 18.79
C GLU A 498 16.86 7.50 20.07
N PRO A 499 17.34 7.99 21.24
CA PRO A 499 16.61 7.87 22.50
C PRO A 499 15.51 8.95 22.61
N LEU A 500 14.36 8.71 22.00
CA LEU A 500 13.22 9.60 22.12
C LEU A 500 12.50 9.41 23.46
N LEU A 501 12.09 10.52 24.07
CA LEU A 501 11.35 10.53 25.34
C LEU A 501 9.85 10.80 25.13
N THR A 502 9.03 10.18 25.95
CA THR A 502 7.60 10.48 26.08
C THR A 502 7.26 10.80 27.53
N ASN A 503 6.27 11.68 27.72
CA ASN A 503 5.75 12.07 29.02
C ASN A 503 4.46 11.33 29.41
N ALA A 504 4.20 10.16 28.83
CA ALA A 504 2.96 9.41 29.04
C ALA A 504 2.81 8.77 30.43
N TYR A 505 3.80 8.93 31.30
CA TYR A 505 3.86 8.28 32.60
C TYR A 505 3.91 9.30 33.72
N SER A 506 3.40 8.90 34.92
CA SER A 506 3.46 9.67 36.12
C SER A 506 4.11 8.86 37.22
N ALA A 507 4.89 9.52 38.05
CA ALA A 507 5.49 8.94 39.26
C ALA A 507 4.93 9.60 40.51
N VAL A 508 4.81 8.81 41.57
CA VAL A 508 4.29 9.32 42.87
C VAL A 508 5.48 9.46 43.82
N PHE A 509 5.68 10.67 44.33
CA PHE A 509 6.73 10.98 45.28
C PHE A 509 6.20 11.77 46.51
N GLY A 510 6.94 11.66 47.61
CA GLY A 510 6.73 12.49 48.81
C GLY A 510 5.72 11.94 49.80
N LYS A 511 5.68 12.64 50.94
CA LYS A 511 4.67 12.47 52.02
C LYS A 511 4.14 13.85 52.40
N PRO A 512 2.88 14.24 52.07
CA PRO A 512 1.87 13.42 51.37
C PRO A 512 2.26 13.12 49.92
N SER A 513 1.75 12.01 49.37
CA SER A 513 2.05 11.57 48.01
C SER A 513 1.56 12.57 46.97
N ALA A 514 2.44 13.00 46.07
CA ALA A 514 2.12 13.87 44.94
C ALA A 514 2.46 13.18 43.61
N ILE A 515 1.63 13.41 42.58
CA ILE A 515 1.81 12.86 41.24
C ILE A 515 2.64 13.86 40.44
N TYR A 516 3.76 13.40 39.91
CA TYR A 516 4.64 14.15 39.02
C TYR A 516 4.66 13.57 37.65
N PRO A 517 4.62 14.36 36.57
CA PRO A 517 4.84 13.86 35.21
C PRO A 517 6.25 13.30 35.08
N GLY A 518 6.35 12.12 34.56
CA GLY A 518 7.61 11.42 34.31
C GLY A 518 7.90 11.30 32.83
N TYR A 519 9.19 11.25 32.48
CA TYR A 519 9.63 10.95 31.12
C TYR A 519 10.20 9.55 31.06
N GLN A 520 9.85 8.84 30.00
CA GLN A 520 10.34 7.49 29.70
C GLN A 520 10.77 7.43 28.25
N LEU A 521 11.68 6.50 27.93
CA LEU A 521 12.00 6.20 26.53
C LEU A 521 10.74 5.75 25.79
N SER A 522 10.46 6.38 24.65
CA SER A 522 9.35 6.00 23.79
C SER A 522 9.50 4.58 23.25
N TYR A 523 10.73 4.15 23.07
CA TYR A 523 11.16 2.79 22.70
C TYR A 523 12.66 2.63 23.00
N LEU A 524 13.11 1.39 23.04
CA LEU A 524 14.53 1.10 23.26
C LEU A 524 15.32 1.41 21.97
N PRO A 525 16.25 2.41 21.98
CA PRO A 525 17.03 2.74 20.80
C PRO A 525 18.06 1.66 20.48
N ASN A 526 18.33 1.43 19.20
CA ASN A 526 19.32 0.46 18.75
C ASN A 526 20.46 1.11 17.94
N PRO A 527 21.58 1.46 18.58
CA PRO A 527 22.73 2.07 17.87
C PRO A 527 23.50 1.10 16.97
N ARG A 528 23.18 -0.19 16.99
CA ARG A 528 23.81 -1.21 16.12
C ARG A 528 22.94 -1.59 14.93
N LEU A 529 21.86 -0.87 14.70
CA LEU A 529 20.93 -1.16 13.63
C LEU A 529 21.62 -1.13 12.27
N ARG A 530 21.34 -2.12 11.44
CA ARG A 530 21.85 -2.27 10.07
C ARG A 530 20.71 -2.30 9.07
N TRP A 531 21.05 -2.05 7.83
CA TRP A 531 20.15 -2.19 6.70
C TRP A 531 19.65 -3.64 6.59
N GLU A 532 18.38 -3.79 6.31
CA GLU A 532 17.87 -5.05 5.80
C GLU A 532 18.37 -5.23 4.36
N LYS A 533 19.00 -6.36 4.08
CA LYS A 533 19.64 -6.66 2.80
C LYS A 533 18.92 -7.80 2.10
N VAL A 534 18.51 -7.56 0.87
CA VAL A 534 17.90 -8.56 0.00
C VAL A 534 18.92 -9.00 -1.04
N GLU A 535 19.19 -10.29 -1.10
CA GLU A 535 19.98 -10.94 -2.13
C GLU A 535 19.06 -11.78 -3.00
N ALA A 536 19.08 -11.52 -4.30
CA ALA A 536 18.19 -12.21 -5.23
C ALA A 536 18.94 -12.67 -6.47
N TRP A 537 18.51 -13.81 -7.03
CA TRP A 537 18.93 -14.27 -8.34
C TRP A 537 17.76 -14.92 -9.09
N GLU A 538 17.86 -14.91 -10.40
CA GLU A 538 16.91 -15.58 -11.28
C GLU A 538 17.59 -16.13 -12.51
N ALA A 539 16.98 -17.17 -13.08
CA ALA A 539 17.30 -17.71 -14.39
C ALA A 539 16.01 -18.02 -15.14
N GLY A 540 15.98 -17.77 -16.43
CA GLY A 540 14.78 -17.96 -17.21
C GLY A 540 15.04 -18.05 -18.70
N ALA A 541 13.99 -18.42 -19.41
CA ALA A 541 13.93 -18.48 -20.86
C ALA A 541 12.68 -17.75 -21.35
N GLU A 542 12.83 -17.08 -22.48
CA GLU A 542 11.76 -16.41 -23.21
C GLU A 542 11.82 -16.90 -24.66
N ALA A 543 10.70 -17.32 -25.22
CA ALA A 543 10.66 -17.87 -26.58
C ALA A 543 9.38 -17.46 -27.31
N ASN A 544 9.54 -17.19 -28.63
CA ASN A 544 8.43 -16.96 -29.54
C ASN A 544 8.44 -18.05 -30.62
N PHE A 545 7.25 -18.54 -30.94
CA PHE A 545 7.07 -19.63 -31.88
C PHE A 545 6.02 -19.30 -32.93
N PHE A 546 6.10 -19.99 -34.10
CA PHE A 546 5.08 -20.00 -35.15
C PHE A 546 4.74 -18.59 -35.67
N ARG A 547 5.76 -17.82 -36.07
CA ARG A 547 5.64 -16.42 -36.53
C ARG A 547 5.07 -15.51 -35.45
N ASN A 548 5.61 -15.62 -34.23
CA ASN A 548 5.21 -14.87 -33.03
C ASN A 548 3.74 -15.06 -32.58
N ARG A 549 3.13 -16.21 -32.95
CA ARG A 549 1.77 -16.54 -32.49
C ARG A 549 1.76 -17.06 -31.07
N LEU A 550 2.75 -17.85 -30.67
CA LEU A 550 2.90 -18.34 -29.30
C LEU A 550 4.10 -17.66 -28.65
N HIS A 551 3.85 -16.99 -27.54
CA HIS A 551 4.87 -16.48 -26.66
C HIS A 551 4.93 -17.33 -25.39
N PHE A 552 6.13 -17.67 -24.95
CA PHE A 552 6.41 -18.42 -23.72
C PHE A 552 7.46 -17.68 -22.91
N GLU A 553 7.21 -17.51 -21.61
CA GLU A 553 8.20 -17.06 -20.63
C GLU A 553 8.19 -18.00 -19.42
N GLY A 554 9.36 -18.48 -19.02
CA GLY A 554 9.57 -19.28 -17.82
C GLY A 554 10.72 -18.73 -17.00
N VAL A 555 10.51 -18.48 -15.71
CA VAL A 555 11.52 -17.92 -14.81
C VAL A 555 11.49 -18.68 -13.49
N TYR A 556 12.66 -19.13 -13.01
CA TYR A 556 12.88 -19.55 -11.63
C TYR A 556 13.60 -18.44 -10.88
N TYR A 557 13.13 -18.11 -9.69
CA TYR A 557 13.74 -17.09 -8.84
C TYR A 557 13.95 -17.58 -7.42
N LYS A 558 14.97 -17.00 -6.77
CA LYS A 558 15.22 -17.13 -5.34
C LYS A 558 15.64 -15.78 -4.76
N LYS A 559 15.04 -15.40 -3.65
CA LYS A 559 15.23 -14.12 -2.98
C LYS A 559 15.38 -14.38 -1.48
N THR A 560 16.49 -13.93 -0.88
CA THR A 560 16.78 -14.08 0.54
C THR A 560 16.95 -12.70 1.17
N THR A 561 16.12 -12.39 2.14
CA THR A 561 16.25 -11.19 2.96
C THR A 561 17.02 -11.54 4.23
N LYS A 562 18.07 -10.80 4.50
CA LYS A 562 18.95 -10.94 5.67
C LYS A 562 18.85 -9.69 6.54
N ASP A 563 19.19 -9.81 7.82
CA ASP A 563 19.12 -8.71 8.79
C ASP A 563 17.73 -8.07 8.85
N LEU A 564 16.67 -8.91 8.88
CA LEU A 564 15.27 -8.47 8.92
C LEU A 564 15.05 -7.44 10.01
N LEU A 565 14.48 -6.30 9.64
CA LEU A 565 14.09 -5.24 10.56
C LEU A 565 12.73 -5.58 11.17
N ALA A 566 12.66 -5.75 12.47
CA ALA A 566 11.40 -5.97 13.19
C ALA A 566 11.52 -5.49 14.64
N GLU A 567 10.37 -5.39 15.34
CA GLU A 567 10.35 -5.07 16.75
C GLU A 567 10.97 -6.19 17.58
N VAL A 568 11.92 -5.82 18.45
CA VAL A 568 12.51 -6.73 19.43
C VAL A 568 11.67 -6.66 20.69
N PRO A 569 11.25 -7.77 21.29
CA PRO A 569 10.52 -7.74 22.55
C PRO A 569 11.24 -6.91 23.61
N GLY A 570 10.47 -6.05 24.26
CA GLY A 570 10.99 -5.24 25.37
C GLY A 570 11.36 -6.12 26.58
N ILE A 571 12.41 -5.76 27.26
CA ILE A 571 12.79 -6.38 28.55
C ILE A 571 12.00 -5.64 29.65
N SER A 572 11.21 -6.39 30.44
CA SER A 572 10.55 -5.90 31.67
C SER A 572 9.92 -4.50 31.55
N GLY A 573 8.85 -4.37 30.77
CA GLY A 573 8.04 -3.13 30.72
C GLY A 573 8.61 -2.02 29.81
N THR A 574 9.69 -2.25 29.09
CA THR A 574 10.17 -1.30 28.07
C THR A 574 9.42 -1.46 26.76
N VAL A 575 9.15 -0.33 26.07
CA VAL A 575 8.56 -0.38 24.72
C VAL A 575 9.58 -1.01 23.75
N PRO A 576 9.15 -1.96 22.89
CA PRO A 576 10.03 -2.61 21.93
C PRO A 576 10.75 -1.61 21.03
N GLY A 577 12.04 -1.83 20.81
CA GLY A 577 12.83 -1.17 19.79
C GLY A 577 12.84 -1.94 18.48
N ILE A 578 13.51 -1.40 17.46
CA ILE A 578 13.75 -2.10 16.20
C ILE A 578 15.11 -2.80 16.24
N GLY A 579 15.16 -4.04 15.77
CA GLY A 579 16.37 -4.83 15.65
C GLY A 579 16.50 -5.58 14.34
N ASN A 580 17.69 -6.12 14.07
CA ASN A 580 17.93 -7.01 12.93
C ASN A 580 17.73 -8.45 13.42
N LEU A 581 16.57 -9.07 13.10
CA LEU A 581 16.10 -10.27 13.81
C LEU A 581 16.32 -11.60 13.09
N GLY A 582 16.70 -11.63 11.83
CA GLY A 582 16.82 -12.92 11.16
C GLY A 582 16.82 -12.86 9.64
N SER A 583 16.37 -13.93 9.01
CA SER A 583 16.35 -14.05 7.55
C SER A 583 15.13 -14.82 7.03
N ILE A 584 14.70 -14.44 5.82
CA ILE A 584 13.54 -15.01 5.11
C ILE A 584 13.95 -15.36 3.69
N GLU A 585 13.43 -16.47 3.17
CA GLU A 585 13.60 -16.91 1.78
C GLU A 585 12.24 -16.92 1.07
N ASN A 586 12.21 -16.38 -0.15
CA ASN A 586 11.14 -16.59 -1.12
C ASN A 586 11.73 -17.20 -2.38
N LYS A 587 11.12 -18.27 -2.89
CA LYS A 587 11.49 -18.86 -4.17
C LYS A 587 10.27 -19.38 -4.90
N GLY A 588 10.36 -19.46 -6.22
CA GLY A 588 9.25 -19.94 -7.02
C GLY A 588 9.54 -19.99 -8.50
N VAL A 589 8.52 -20.43 -9.23
CA VAL A 589 8.51 -20.51 -10.68
C VAL A 589 7.39 -19.60 -11.19
N GLU A 590 7.70 -18.83 -12.22
CA GLU A 590 6.75 -18.02 -12.98
C GLU A 590 6.69 -18.57 -14.39
N LEU A 591 5.49 -18.82 -14.91
CA LEU A 591 5.25 -19.24 -16.29
C LEU A 591 4.20 -18.31 -16.90
N ALA A 592 4.43 -17.88 -18.13
CA ALA A 592 3.45 -17.17 -18.94
C ALA A 592 3.43 -17.78 -20.34
N ILE A 593 2.24 -17.98 -20.87
CA ILE A 593 2.01 -18.52 -22.20
C ILE A 593 0.91 -17.68 -22.83
N ASP A 594 1.20 -17.05 -23.96
CA ASP A 594 0.26 -16.23 -24.71
C ASP A 594 0.17 -16.71 -26.15
N TRP A 595 -1.04 -17.02 -26.60
CA TRP A 595 -1.33 -17.34 -27.98
C TRP A 595 -2.11 -16.22 -28.64
N ARG A 596 -1.70 -15.79 -29.82
CA ARG A 596 -2.42 -14.80 -30.65
C ARG A 596 -2.43 -15.27 -32.10
N ASP A 597 -3.62 -15.29 -32.70
CA ASP A 597 -3.75 -15.66 -34.09
C ASP A 597 -4.95 -14.98 -34.76
N ARG A 598 -5.04 -15.08 -36.07
CA ARG A 598 -6.12 -14.53 -36.86
C ARG A 598 -6.59 -15.54 -37.90
N ILE A 599 -7.88 -15.76 -37.96
CA ILE A 599 -8.53 -16.63 -38.96
C ILE A 599 -9.51 -15.73 -39.75
N GLY A 600 -9.13 -15.41 -41.00
CA GLY A 600 -9.87 -14.44 -41.81
C GLY A 600 -9.91 -13.06 -41.09
N ASP A 601 -11.13 -12.54 -40.83
CA ASP A 601 -11.33 -11.27 -40.13
C ASP A 601 -11.35 -11.39 -38.60
N TRP A 602 -11.34 -12.60 -38.07
CA TRP A 602 -11.40 -12.88 -36.65
C TRP A 602 -10.00 -12.93 -36.02
N GLY A 603 -9.71 -11.97 -35.14
CA GLY A 603 -8.53 -12.00 -34.31
C GLY A 603 -8.87 -12.56 -32.92
N TYR A 604 -8.08 -13.51 -32.42
CA TYR A 604 -8.27 -14.08 -31.09
C TYR A 604 -6.95 -14.21 -30.34
N SER A 605 -7.05 -14.14 -29.00
CA SER A 605 -5.91 -14.37 -28.12
C SER A 605 -6.34 -15.13 -26.88
N ALA A 606 -5.45 -16.00 -26.39
CA ALA A 606 -5.61 -16.71 -25.14
C ALA A 606 -4.31 -16.64 -24.36
N GLY A 607 -4.38 -16.28 -23.08
CA GLY A 607 -3.21 -16.19 -22.20
C GLY A 607 -3.41 -17.04 -20.94
N PHE A 608 -2.32 -17.66 -20.50
CA PHE A 608 -2.24 -18.41 -19.26
C PHE A 608 -0.99 -17.99 -18.50
N ASN A 609 -1.11 -17.75 -17.20
CA ASN A 609 0.04 -17.56 -16.34
C ASN A 609 -0.09 -18.36 -15.05
N LEU A 610 1.04 -18.85 -14.55
CA LEU A 610 1.15 -19.60 -13.31
C LEU A 610 2.28 -19.02 -12.48
N THR A 611 2.05 -18.86 -11.20
CA THR A 611 3.09 -18.46 -10.24
C THR A 611 3.04 -19.37 -9.03
N THR A 612 4.18 -19.93 -8.69
CA THR A 612 4.38 -20.62 -7.42
C THR A 612 5.21 -19.75 -6.50
N ILE A 613 4.86 -19.70 -5.21
CA ILE A 613 5.60 -18.95 -4.20
C ILE A 613 5.78 -19.85 -2.98
N LYS A 614 7.04 -20.06 -2.58
CA LYS A 614 7.36 -20.73 -1.33
C LYS A 614 8.11 -19.75 -0.43
N ASN A 615 7.44 -19.31 0.64
CA ASN A 615 8.01 -18.45 1.67
C ASN A 615 8.48 -19.30 2.84
N LYS A 616 9.65 -18.98 3.40
CA LYS A 616 10.18 -19.65 4.59
C LYS A 616 11.04 -18.69 5.41
N VAL A 617 10.78 -18.60 6.70
CA VAL A 617 11.66 -17.98 7.69
C VAL A 617 12.83 -18.92 7.92
N LEU A 618 14.06 -18.47 7.63
CA LEU A 618 15.26 -19.28 7.77
C LEU A 618 15.81 -19.24 9.20
N SER A 619 15.80 -18.03 9.81
CA SER A 619 16.27 -17.81 11.16
C SER A 619 15.58 -16.62 11.80
N LEU A 620 15.47 -16.60 13.11
CA LEU A 620 15.14 -15.47 13.97
C LEU A 620 16.21 -15.32 15.04
N VAL A 621 16.06 -14.34 15.95
CA VAL A 621 17.07 -13.96 16.97
C VAL A 621 17.65 -15.14 17.73
N GLN A 622 16.79 -16.10 18.09
CA GLN A 622 17.16 -17.32 18.80
C GLN A 622 16.25 -18.47 18.39
N GLU A 623 16.70 -19.69 18.63
CA GLU A 623 15.91 -20.89 18.38
C GLU A 623 14.66 -20.90 19.27
N GLY A 624 13.50 -21.27 18.69
CA GLY A 624 12.20 -21.26 19.37
C GLY A 624 11.53 -19.89 19.49
N TYR A 625 12.19 -18.80 19.07
CA TYR A 625 11.57 -17.47 19.08
C TYR A 625 10.48 -17.36 18.00
N SER A 626 9.35 -16.76 18.36
CA SER A 626 8.25 -16.48 17.46
C SER A 626 7.77 -15.04 17.59
N ILE A 627 7.42 -14.43 16.46
CA ILE A 627 6.71 -13.16 16.42
C ILE A 627 5.23 -13.51 16.28
N ILE A 628 4.44 -13.05 17.24
CA ILE A 628 3.00 -13.32 17.32
C ILE A 628 2.27 -12.03 16.94
N ALA A 629 1.27 -12.15 16.10
CA ALA A 629 0.46 -11.04 15.61
C ALA A 629 -1.01 -11.43 15.44
N GLY A 630 -1.86 -10.43 15.24
CA GLY A 630 -3.31 -10.56 15.10
C GLY A 630 -4.05 -10.36 16.43
N ASP A 631 -5.33 -10.01 16.34
CA ASP A 631 -6.17 -9.63 17.49
C ASP A 631 -6.28 -10.73 18.58
N LYS A 632 -6.15 -11.98 18.18
CA LYS A 632 -6.24 -13.15 19.06
C LYS A 632 -4.94 -13.97 19.04
N SER A 633 -3.82 -13.36 18.67
CA SER A 633 -2.52 -14.04 18.56
C SER A 633 -2.54 -15.27 17.63
N GLN A 634 -3.35 -15.22 16.57
CA GLN A 634 -3.57 -16.35 15.65
C GLN A 634 -2.51 -16.45 14.54
N SER A 635 -1.69 -15.44 14.37
CA SER A 635 -0.66 -15.40 13.33
C SER A 635 0.74 -15.50 13.94
N TYR A 636 1.52 -16.46 13.47
CA TYR A 636 2.86 -16.75 13.97
C TYR A 636 3.90 -16.60 12.86
N THR A 637 5.05 -16.07 13.21
CA THR A 637 6.26 -16.07 12.37
C THR A 637 7.37 -16.74 13.14
N MET A 638 7.82 -17.90 12.68
CA MET A 638 8.80 -18.73 13.35
C MET A 638 9.76 -19.39 12.33
N ALA A 639 10.99 -19.65 12.73
CA ALA A 639 11.97 -20.33 11.88
C ALA A 639 11.44 -21.69 11.39
N GLY A 640 11.62 -21.99 10.11
CA GLY A 640 11.14 -23.20 9.46
C GLY A 640 9.78 -23.08 8.78
N TYR A 641 8.97 -22.09 9.11
CA TYR A 641 7.61 -21.86 8.63
C TYR A 641 7.51 -20.61 7.74
N PRO A 642 6.40 -20.41 7.01
CA PRO A 642 6.12 -19.15 6.32
C PRO A 642 5.92 -17.99 7.31
N ILE A 643 6.10 -16.74 6.84
CA ILE A 643 5.71 -15.54 7.60
C ILE A 643 4.20 -15.55 7.85
N GLY A 644 3.78 -15.32 9.09
CA GLY A 644 2.39 -15.08 9.43
C GLY A 644 1.49 -16.29 9.19
N TYR A 645 1.99 -17.52 9.36
CA TYR A 645 1.14 -18.70 9.27
C TYR A 645 0.14 -18.73 10.42
N PHE A 646 -1.05 -19.26 10.16
CA PHE A 646 -2.07 -19.45 11.19
C PHE A 646 -1.71 -20.61 12.10
N TYR A 647 -1.86 -20.39 13.40
CA TYR A 647 -1.70 -21.42 14.42
C TYR A 647 -2.97 -21.53 15.24
N GLY A 648 -3.47 -22.74 15.41
CA GLY A 648 -4.68 -23.02 16.15
C GLY A 648 -4.81 -24.51 16.48
N TYR A 649 -5.78 -24.82 17.31
CA TYR A 649 -6.12 -26.21 17.63
C TYR A 649 -6.90 -26.84 16.46
N LYS A 650 -6.67 -28.13 16.22
CA LYS A 650 -7.55 -28.92 15.37
C LYS A 650 -8.83 -29.20 16.17
N VAL A 651 -9.96 -28.93 15.55
CA VAL A 651 -11.26 -29.35 16.07
C VAL A 651 -11.52 -30.74 15.48
N GLU A 652 -11.83 -31.73 16.33
CA GLU A 652 -12.24 -33.07 15.92
C GLU A 652 -13.68 -33.09 15.44
#